data_8bc91c2107ae476e4c2d280fdc661128
#
_entry.id   8bc91c2107ae476e4c2d280fdc661128
#
_cell.length_a   1.000
_cell.length_b   1.000
_cell.length_c   1.000
_cell.angle_alpha   90.00
_cell.angle_beta   90.00
_cell.angle_gamma   90.00
#
_symmetry.space_group_name_H-M   'P 1'
#
loop_
_entity.id
_entity.type
_entity.pdbx_description
1 polymer ?
#
loop_
_entity_poly.entity_id
_entity_poly.type
_entity_poly.pdbx_seq_one_letter_code
_entity_poly.pdbx_strand_id
1 'polypeptide(L)'
;MGASEPAGMMQPLSESSTVDRPVDQPSRSPSGGVAASKSHGREALSPFVARHLGPTAVEIATMVTALGYDSLDALIEATVPGGIRLQRGLDLPTGLDEAAAIAHLRSMASQNQVWRSYLGLGYANTLTPAVIQRNVLENPGWYTQYTPYQPEISQGRLEALLNFQTLVTDLTAMDIANASLLDEGTAAAEAMTLAFNARKVKACKTFWVSEVCHPQTIEVVKTRALPLGIEVVVGDHRQFDVATPVFGVLLQYPATDGAIYDYEDLITQVHATKALVTVAADLLSLTLLRPPGEFGADIVVGNSQRFGVPLGYGGPHAAFFATRSAYARKLPGRLVGVSKDTYGTPALRLALQTREQHIRRDAATSNICTAQVLLAIMAAMYAVYHGPEGLRAIASRIHQYSQTLAAALTAAGFSLGEHPYFDTLRVSVGDRQAEILSRAAAHRINLRVLDANTLVVALDETVTDADLRDLITVFTGKAEGRRQKAEGRRQKDYDQLLPHSPTPPLPHSLRRTSPYLTHPSFNRYHSETEMLRYLYRLQGKDLSLATAMIPLGSCTMKLNATAEMLPVTWPEFGQLHPFAPLEQAQGYQQLFTELETWLGEITGFAGISLAPNAGAQGEYAGLLVIREYHQQRGEGHRHVCLIPQSAHGTNPASAVMAGMTVVPVVCDHEGNIDLVDLKAKAEKHQEHLAALMVTYPSTHGVFEAGIKDICAIVHRHGGQVYMDGANMNAQVGLCRPADFGADVCHLNLHKTFCIPHGGGGPGVGPIGVKTYLVPYLPGHGLVDGVGGAQGIGAVTAAPWGSASILPISWMYMAMMGTRGLQRATEVAILNANYLAHRLAGH
;
A
#
# COMPACT_ATOMS: atom_id res chain seq x y z
N MET A 1 -61.05 -4.16 -18.58
CA MET A 1 -61.61 -5.52 -18.49
C MET A 1 -60.46 -6.39 -18.00
N GLY A 2 -60.40 -7.01 -16.89
CA GLY A 2 -61.25 -7.25 -15.76
C GLY A 2 -60.39 -7.69 -14.61
N ALA A 3 -60.83 -7.32 -13.47
CA ALA A 3 -60.26 -7.54 -12.13
C ALA A 3 -60.21 -9.01 -11.71
N SER A 4 -59.27 -9.30 -10.79
CA SER A 4 -59.57 -10.01 -9.54
C SER A 4 -58.33 -10.15 -8.63
N GLU A 5 -58.33 -9.45 -7.51
CA GLU A 5 -57.71 -9.88 -6.25
C GLU A 5 -58.43 -11.13 -5.67
N PRO A 6 -57.86 -11.85 -4.67
CA PRO A 6 -57.91 -11.31 -3.33
C PRO A 6 -56.72 -11.62 -2.37
N ALA A 7 -56.56 -10.73 -1.44
CA ALA A 7 -56.05 -10.73 -0.09
C ALA A 7 -56.01 -12.04 0.70
N GLY A 8 -54.91 -12.23 1.46
CA GLY A 8 -54.75 -13.14 2.60
C GLY A 8 -54.08 -12.44 3.77
N MET A 9 -54.87 -12.00 4.74
CA MET A 9 -54.44 -11.46 6.05
C MET A 9 -53.71 -12.51 6.88
N MET A 10 -52.56 -12.15 7.46
CA MET A 10 -52.00 -12.88 8.61
C MET A 10 -52.39 -12.18 9.91
N GLN A 11 -53.03 -12.94 10.80
CA GLN A 11 -53.37 -12.55 12.16
C GLN A 11 -52.13 -12.71 13.10
N PRO A 12 -52.07 -11.95 14.22
CA PRO A 12 -50.98 -12.01 15.18
C PRO A 12 -51.14 -13.16 16.15
N LEU A 13 -50.02 -13.80 16.52
CA LEU A 13 -49.96 -14.81 17.57
C LEU A 13 -49.80 -14.15 18.93
N SER A 14 -50.64 -14.56 19.87
CA SER A 14 -50.79 -14.12 21.24
C SER A 14 -49.69 -14.61 22.16
N GLU A 15 -49.45 -13.80 23.19
CA GLU A 15 -48.63 -14.07 24.36
C GLU A 15 -49.08 -15.32 25.16
N SER A 16 -48.11 -16.07 25.71
CA SER A 16 -48.39 -16.83 26.93
C SER A 16 -47.14 -17.11 27.76
N SER A 17 -47.17 -16.56 28.95
CA SER A 17 -46.84 -17.09 30.29
C SER A 17 -45.41 -17.52 30.63
N THR A 18 -44.85 -16.69 31.51
CA THR A 18 -43.77 -16.94 32.48
C THR A 18 -43.94 -18.23 33.28
N VAL A 19 -42.84 -18.99 33.40
CA VAL A 19 -42.65 -19.96 34.51
C VAL A 19 -41.26 -19.75 35.11
N ASP A 20 -41.26 -19.25 36.35
CA ASP A 20 -40.10 -19.23 37.24
C ASP A 20 -39.64 -20.63 37.62
N ARG A 21 -38.34 -20.90 37.60
CA ARG A 21 -37.70 -21.93 38.43
C ARG A 21 -36.32 -21.48 38.89
N PRO A 22 -35.90 -21.89 40.12
CA PRO A 22 -34.88 -21.23 40.91
C PRO A 22 -33.45 -21.68 40.56
N VAL A 23 -32.51 -20.75 40.84
CA VAL A 23 -31.06 -20.91 40.76
C VAL A 23 -30.57 -21.79 41.89
N ASP A 24 -29.93 -22.93 41.57
CA ASP A 24 -29.10 -23.69 42.50
C ASP A 24 -27.63 -23.42 42.23
N GLN A 25 -26.91 -23.01 43.25
CA GLN A 25 -25.45 -22.86 43.30
C GLN A 25 -24.80 -24.23 43.57
N PRO A 26 -23.67 -24.57 42.91
CA PRO A 26 -22.84 -25.66 43.42
C PRO A 26 -21.62 -25.14 44.22
N SER A 27 -21.49 -25.80 45.37
CA SER A 27 -20.47 -25.71 46.39
C SER A 27 -19.05 -26.07 45.89
N ARG A 28 -18.06 -25.43 46.58
CA ARG A 28 -16.61 -25.68 46.45
C ARG A 28 -16.12 -27.00 47.05
N SER A 29 -15.06 -27.55 46.42
CA SER A 29 -13.85 -28.26 46.91
C SER A 29 -13.90 -29.81 46.90
N PRO A 30 -12.79 -30.55 46.90
CA PRO A 30 -11.38 -30.13 46.92
C PRO A 30 -10.43 -30.87 45.91
N SER A 31 -9.19 -30.39 45.91
CA SER A 31 -7.97 -30.87 45.29
C SER A 31 -7.72 -32.40 45.28
N GLY A 32 -7.37 -32.91 44.12
CA GLY A 32 -6.74 -34.24 43.99
C GLY A 32 -5.87 -34.22 42.71
N GLY A 33 -4.55 -34.21 42.90
CA GLY A 33 -3.59 -34.29 41.81
C GLY A 33 -3.62 -35.64 41.13
N VAL A 34 -3.74 -35.62 39.80
CA VAL A 34 -3.51 -36.79 38.93
C VAL A 34 -2.49 -36.39 37.87
N ALA A 35 -1.42 -37.18 37.83
CA ALA A 35 -0.34 -37.05 36.87
C ALA A 35 -0.88 -37.05 35.42
N ALA A 36 -0.60 -35.98 34.67
CA ALA A 36 -0.98 -35.86 33.27
C ALA A 36 -0.12 -36.81 32.41
N SER A 37 -0.72 -37.86 31.93
CA SER A 37 -0.22 -38.63 30.79
C SER A 37 -0.30 -37.71 29.56
N LYS A 38 0.82 -37.51 28.88
CA LYS A 38 0.87 -36.78 27.57
C LYS A 38 0.18 -37.63 26.49
N SER A 39 -1.15 -37.59 26.44
CA SER A 39 -1.87 -37.92 25.24
C SER A 39 -1.82 -36.71 24.33
N HIS A 40 -1.40 -36.85 23.07
CA HIS A 40 -1.53 -35.85 22.02
C HIS A 40 -3.02 -35.67 21.72
N GLY A 41 -3.74 -34.95 22.63
CA GLY A 41 -5.11 -34.56 22.42
C GLY A 41 -5.15 -33.57 21.25
N ARG A 42 -5.95 -33.85 20.23
CA ARG A 42 -6.28 -32.91 19.18
C ARG A 42 -6.88 -31.67 19.85
N GLU A 43 -6.13 -30.57 19.87
CA GLU A 43 -6.61 -29.29 20.33
C GLU A 43 -7.84 -28.90 19.49
N ALA A 44 -8.92 -28.51 20.13
CA ALA A 44 -10.16 -28.15 19.44
C ALA A 44 -9.92 -26.89 18.58
N LEU A 45 -10.42 -26.89 17.35
CA LEU A 45 -10.41 -25.70 16.50
C LEU A 45 -11.23 -24.58 17.15
N SER A 46 -10.78 -23.33 17.00
CA SER A 46 -11.57 -22.19 17.48
C SER A 46 -12.94 -22.14 16.78
N PRO A 47 -13.97 -21.62 17.43
CA PRO A 47 -15.30 -21.47 16.83
C PRO A 47 -15.28 -20.64 15.51
N PHE A 48 -14.32 -19.73 15.38
CA PHE A 48 -14.11 -18.95 14.18
C PHE A 48 -13.74 -19.81 12.98
N VAL A 49 -12.82 -20.77 13.15
CA VAL A 49 -12.35 -21.66 12.07
C VAL A 49 -13.50 -22.41 11.42
N ALA A 50 -14.44 -22.93 12.24
CA ALA A 50 -15.59 -23.66 11.72
C ALA A 50 -16.57 -22.80 10.90
N ARG A 51 -16.59 -21.48 11.12
CA ARG A 51 -17.40 -20.54 10.34
C ARG A 51 -16.67 -19.95 9.14
N HIS A 52 -15.33 -19.95 9.18
CA HIS A 52 -14.50 -19.38 8.14
C HIS A 52 -14.15 -20.39 7.04
N LEU A 53 -13.86 -21.62 7.40
CA LEU A 53 -13.58 -22.69 6.44
C LEU A 53 -14.88 -23.38 6.01
N GLY A 54 -15.16 -23.39 4.70
CA GLY A 54 -16.44 -23.83 4.16
C GLY A 54 -16.84 -25.29 4.43
N PRO A 55 -16.03 -26.33 4.11
CA PRO A 55 -16.49 -27.70 4.21
C PRO A 55 -16.57 -28.21 5.65
N THR A 56 -17.65 -28.88 5.98
CA THR A 56 -17.85 -29.61 7.23
C THR A 56 -17.00 -30.89 7.26
N ALA A 57 -16.86 -31.52 8.44
CA ALA A 57 -16.13 -32.78 8.56
C ALA A 57 -16.73 -33.89 7.67
N VAL A 58 -18.06 -33.92 7.51
CA VAL A 58 -18.73 -34.91 6.64
C VAL A 58 -18.45 -34.65 5.18
N GLU A 59 -18.50 -33.38 4.75
CA GLU A 59 -18.18 -33.00 3.37
C GLU A 59 -16.70 -33.28 3.05
N ILE A 60 -15.79 -32.98 3.96
CA ILE A 60 -14.36 -33.32 3.81
C ILE A 60 -14.18 -34.82 3.62
N ALA A 61 -14.81 -35.67 4.44
CA ALA A 61 -14.74 -37.09 4.30
C ALA A 61 -15.29 -37.56 2.95
N THR A 62 -16.39 -36.98 2.50
CA THR A 62 -17.01 -37.29 1.19
C THR A 62 -16.07 -36.90 0.03
N MET A 63 -15.46 -35.71 0.10
CA MET A 63 -14.53 -35.21 -0.93
C MET A 63 -13.25 -36.06 -1.00
N VAL A 64 -12.70 -36.41 0.15
CA VAL A 64 -11.49 -37.27 0.27
C VAL A 64 -11.76 -38.66 -0.30
N THR A 65 -12.91 -39.26 0.04
CA THR A 65 -13.31 -40.58 -0.49
C THR A 65 -13.49 -40.53 -2.01
N ALA A 66 -14.09 -39.45 -2.56
CA ALA A 66 -14.25 -39.29 -4.00
C ALA A 66 -12.90 -39.20 -4.72
N LEU A 67 -11.87 -38.69 -4.06
CA LEU A 67 -10.48 -38.63 -4.56
C LEU A 67 -9.71 -39.93 -4.40
N GLY A 68 -10.30 -40.95 -3.77
CA GLY A 68 -9.68 -42.26 -3.55
C GLY A 68 -8.71 -42.35 -2.37
N TYR A 69 -8.80 -41.42 -1.41
CA TYR A 69 -7.98 -41.43 -0.19
C TYR A 69 -8.80 -41.82 1.05
N ASP A 70 -8.13 -42.44 2.03
CA ASP A 70 -8.77 -42.84 3.29
C ASP A 70 -8.95 -41.69 4.28
N SER A 71 -8.13 -40.66 4.18
CA SER A 71 -8.16 -39.47 5.06
C SER A 71 -7.60 -38.22 4.37
N LEU A 72 -7.91 -37.04 4.94
CA LEU A 72 -7.30 -35.78 4.48
C LEU A 72 -5.77 -35.81 4.66
N ASP A 73 -5.29 -36.41 5.76
CA ASP A 73 -3.86 -36.57 6.01
C ASP A 73 -3.19 -37.40 4.89
N ALA A 74 -3.84 -38.47 4.42
CA ALA A 74 -3.34 -39.28 3.30
C ALA A 74 -3.27 -38.49 1.98
N LEU A 75 -4.25 -37.63 1.70
CA LEU A 75 -4.21 -36.68 0.54
C LEU A 75 -3.03 -35.72 0.67
N ILE A 76 -2.85 -35.09 1.84
CA ILE A 76 -1.75 -34.17 2.08
C ILE A 76 -0.39 -34.86 1.95
N GLU A 77 -0.28 -36.09 2.45
CA GLU A 77 0.92 -36.92 2.31
C GLU A 77 1.25 -37.26 0.86
N ALA A 78 0.26 -37.45 0.03
CA ALA A 78 0.43 -37.70 -1.40
C ALA A 78 0.78 -36.44 -2.19
N THR A 79 0.32 -35.25 -1.72
CA THR A 79 0.46 -34.00 -2.43
C THR A 79 1.75 -33.25 -2.09
N VAL A 80 2.11 -33.16 -0.81
CA VAL A 80 3.30 -32.43 -0.35
C VAL A 80 4.50 -33.36 -0.25
N PRO A 81 5.62 -33.07 -0.96
CA PRO A 81 6.80 -33.94 -0.92
C PRO A 81 7.30 -34.19 0.50
N GLY A 82 7.52 -35.50 0.86
CA GLY A 82 7.89 -35.90 2.22
C GLY A 82 9.18 -35.25 2.74
N GLY A 83 10.12 -34.94 1.83
CA GLY A 83 11.41 -34.31 2.17
C GLY A 83 11.33 -32.87 2.65
N ILE A 84 10.22 -32.14 2.41
CA ILE A 84 10.04 -30.75 2.82
C ILE A 84 8.97 -30.60 3.90
N ARG A 85 8.23 -31.64 4.23
CA ARG A 85 7.14 -31.56 5.20
C ARG A 85 7.63 -31.20 6.59
N LEU A 86 6.93 -30.26 7.22
CA LEU A 86 7.15 -29.88 8.60
C LEU A 86 6.72 -31.04 9.53
N GLN A 87 7.63 -31.45 10.41
CA GLN A 87 7.39 -32.59 11.32
C GLN A 87 6.78 -32.17 12.67
N ARG A 88 6.50 -30.88 12.86
CA ARG A 88 5.90 -30.32 14.07
C ARG A 88 4.78 -29.37 13.72
N GLY A 89 3.91 -29.05 14.66
CA GLY A 89 3.00 -27.91 14.50
C GLY A 89 3.76 -26.57 14.47
N LEU A 90 3.11 -25.52 13.94
CA LEU A 90 3.61 -24.17 14.05
C LEU A 90 3.61 -23.74 15.53
N ASP A 91 4.63 -23.00 15.94
CA ASP A 91 4.71 -22.41 17.28
C ASP A 91 4.06 -21.01 17.27
N LEU A 92 2.72 -21.01 17.19
CA LEU A 92 1.90 -19.82 17.18
C LEU A 92 0.85 -19.91 18.29
N PRO A 93 0.26 -18.80 18.73
CA PRO A 93 -0.83 -18.82 19.71
C PRO A 93 -2.02 -19.68 19.27
N THR A 94 -2.77 -20.19 20.25
CA THR A 94 -4.08 -20.82 19.99
C THR A 94 -5.06 -19.80 19.43
N GLY A 95 -5.96 -20.26 18.55
CA GLY A 95 -6.94 -19.39 17.91
C GLY A 95 -7.89 -18.73 18.91
N LEU A 96 -8.02 -17.43 18.82
CA LEU A 96 -8.97 -16.63 19.59
C LEU A 96 -10.36 -16.66 18.95
N ASP A 97 -11.39 -16.42 19.75
CA ASP A 97 -12.70 -16.04 19.19
C ASP A 97 -12.70 -14.57 18.76
N GLU A 98 -13.74 -14.16 18.00
CA GLU A 98 -13.86 -12.80 17.46
C GLU A 98 -13.83 -11.72 18.54
N ALA A 99 -14.51 -11.93 19.66
CA ALA A 99 -14.60 -10.96 20.76
C ALA A 99 -13.24 -10.79 21.45
N ALA A 100 -12.54 -11.89 21.72
CA ALA A 100 -11.23 -11.87 22.34
C ALA A 100 -10.17 -11.24 21.40
N ALA A 101 -10.20 -11.54 20.12
CA ALA A 101 -9.30 -10.96 19.12
C ALA A 101 -9.51 -9.45 18.98
N ILE A 102 -10.78 -8.99 18.90
CA ILE A 102 -11.13 -7.55 18.89
C ILE A 102 -10.65 -6.86 20.16
N ALA A 103 -10.90 -7.47 21.34
CA ALA A 103 -10.49 -6.90 22.62
C ALA A 103 -8.95 -6.78 22.72
N HIS A 104 -8.22 -7.80 22.28
CA HIS A 104 -6.75 -7.78 22.28
C HIS A 104 -6.23 -6.68 21.35
N LEU A 105 -6.73 -6.62 20.11
CA LEU A 105 -6.29 -5.60 19.15
C LEU A 105 -6.68 -4.18 19.60
N ARG A 106 -7.83 -4.01 20.30
CA ARG A 106 -8.20 -2.72 20.94
C ARG A 106 -7.22 -2.32 22.04
N SER A 107 -6.78 -3.27 22.87
CA SER A 107 -5.75 -3.02 23.86
C SER A 107 -4.44 -2.56 23.24
N MET A 108 -4.05 -3.19 22.14
CA MET A 108 -2.87 -2.80 21.36
C MET A 108 -3.06 -1.41 20.74
N ALA A 109 -4.18 -1.16 20.06
CA ALA A 109 -4.51 0.12 19.45
C ALA A 109 -4.49 1.28 20.47
N SER A 110 -4.97 1.03 21.71
CA SER A 110 -4.99 2.04 22.78
C SER A 110 -3.61 2.54 23.24
N GLN A 111 -2.53 1.84 22.86
CA GLN A 111 -1.16 2.28 23.11
C GLN A 111 -0.70 3.32 22.07
N ASN A 112 -1.40 3.44 20.95
CA ASN A 112 -1.15 4.47 19.95
C ASN A 112 -1.73 5.80 20.43
N GLN A 113 -0.96 6.88 20.25
CA GLN A 113 -1.36 8.23 20.66
C GLN A 113 -1.62 9.08 19.41
N VAL A 114 -2.87 9.29 19.09
CA VAL A 114 -3.25 10.16 17.96
C VAL A 114 -3.09 11.62 18.39
N TRP A 115 -2.00 12.25 17.94
CA TRP A 115 -1.75 13.67 18.15
C TRP A 115 -2.10 14.45 16.87
N ARG A 116 -2.41 15.75 17.03
CA ARG A 116 -2.56 16.65 15.88
C ARG A 116 -1.22 16.78 15.16
N SER A 117 -1.16 16.34 13.91
CA SER A 117 0.09 16.29 13.16
C SER A 117 0.16 17.39 12.12
N TYR A 118 1.14 18.27 12.25
CA TYR A 118 1.48 19.32 11.29
C TYR A 118 2.86 19.07 10.65
N LEU A 119 3.24 17.82 10.55
CA LEU A 119 4.54 17.37 10.02
C LEU A 119 4.64 17.58 8.50
N GLY A 120 3.55 17.45 7.77
CA GLY A 120 3.52 17.55 6.32
C GLY A 120 4.22 16.38 5.62
N LEU A 121 5.33 16.64 4.94
CA LEU A 121 6.09 15.62 4.21
C LEU A 121 5.27 14.87 3.17
N GLY A 122 4.27 15.52 2.54
CA GLY A 122 3.39 14.90 1.56
C GLY A 122 2.26 14.06 2.15
N TYR A 123 2.08 14.06 3.48
CA TYR A 123 0.98 13.40 4.21
C TYR A 123 0.16 14.43 4.96
N ALA A 124 -1.16 14.38 4.82
CA ALA A 124 -2.09 15.34 5.41
C ALA A 124 -3.34 14.63 5.93
N ASN A 125 -3.86 15.03 7.09
CA ASN A 125 -5.16 14.53 7.50
C ASN A 125 -6.26 15.00 6.56
N THR A 126 -7.29 14.19 6.42
CA THR A 126 -8.43 14.45 5.56
C THR A 126 -9.71 13.92 6.16
N LEU A 127 -10.84 14.46 5.75
CA LEU A 127 -12.17 14.03 6.19
C LEU A 127 -12.75 13.08 5.16
N THR A 128 -12.70 11.78 5.44
CA THR A 128 -13.37 10.78 4.59
C THR A 128 -14.88 10.94 4.71
N PRO A 129 -15.62 11.26 3.63
CA PRO A 129 -17.08 11.31 3.69
C PRO A 129 -17.65 9.96 4.11
N ALA A 130 -18.58 9.95 5.08
CA ALA A 130 -19.14 8.72 5.65
C ALA A 130 -19.78 7.82 4.58
N VAL A 131 -20.40 8.41 3.55
CA VAL A 131 -20.98 7.68 2.41
C VAL A 131 -19.91 6.93 1.60
N ILE A 132 -18.70 7.45 1.51
CA ILE A 132 -17.57 6.80 0.83
C ILE A 132 -16.95 5.74 1.75
N GLN A 133 -16.68 6.05 3.01
CA GLN A 133 -16.13 5.12 3.97
C GLN A 133 -16.96 3.84 4.02
N ARG A 134 -18.26 3.97 4.31
CA ARG A 134 -19.17 2.82 4.46
C ARG A 134 -19.40 2.05 3.16
N ASN A 135 -19.53 2.75 2.03
CA ASN A 135 -19.99 2.13 0.79
C ASN A 135 -18.85 1.82 -0.20
N VAL A 136 -17.60 2.15 0.12
CA VAL A 136 -16.41 1.76 -0.66
C VAL A 136 -15.42 0.99 0.22
N LEU A 137 -14.88 1.62 1.26
CA LEU A 137 -13.81 1.02 2.08
C LEU A 137 -14.32 -0.20 2.87
N GLU A 138 -15.49 -0.10 3.48
CA GLU A 138 -16.08 -1.15 4.32
C GLU A 138 -17.01 -2.10 3.53
N ASN A 139 -17.19 -1.87 2.23
CA ASN A 139 -18.16 -2.60 1.42
C ASN A 139 -17.51 -3.78 0.66
N PRO A 140 -17.88 -5.05 0.97
CA PRO A 140 -17.34 -6.23 0.29
C PRO A 140 -17.66 -6.27 -1.21
N GLY A 141 -18.66 -5.56 -1.68
CA GLY A 141 -18.92 -5.37 -3.11
C GLY A 141 -17.78 -4.65 -3.85
N TRP A 142 -17.01 -3.84 -3.14
CA TRP A 142 -15.85 -3.12 -3.68
C TRP A 142 -14.52 -3.77 -3.32
N TYR A 143 -14.29 -4.14 -2.05
CA TYR A 143 -12.97 -4.63 -1.65
C TYR A 143 -12.72 -6.10 -2.00
N THR A 144 -13.75 -6.93 -2.27
CA THR A 144 -13.54 -8.33 -2.66
C THR A 144 -13.21 -8.52 -4.14
N GLN A 145 -13.29 -7.48 -4.94
CA GLN A 145 -13.00 -7.53 -6.38
C GLN A 145 -11.49 -7.63 -6.65
N TYR A 146 -11.16 -8.19 -7.81
CA TYR A 146 -9.78 -8.33 -8.30
C TYR A 146 -9.43 -7.28 -9.36
N THR A 147 -8.17 -7.25 -9.80
CA THR A 147 -7.75 -6.42 -10.94
C THR A 147 -8.69 -6.67 -12.14
N PRO A 148 -9.20 -5.61 -12.79
CA PRO A 148 -10.24 -5.74 -13.82
C PRO A 148 -9.70 -6.26 -15.16
N TYR A 149 -9.10 -7.45 -15.16
CA TYR A 149 -8.63 -8.11 -16.38
C TYR A 149 -9.78 -8.53 -17.31
N GLN A 150 -10.94 -8.84 -16.72
CA GLN A 150 -12.16 -9.19 -17.44
C GLN A 150 -13.11 -7.97 -17.41
N PRO A 151 -13.12 -7.17 -18.48
CA PRO A 151 -13.92 -5.95 -18.53
C PRO A 151 -15.43 -6.24 -18.45
N GLU A 152 -15.87 -7.42 -18.90
CA GLU A 152 -17.28 -7.83 -18.91
C GLU A 152 -17.93 -7.83 -17.53
N ILE A 153 -17.15 -8.10 -16.49
CA ILE A 153 -17.61 -8.17 -15.10
C ILE A 153 -17.07 -7.05 -14.23
N SER A 154 -16.56 -5.98 -14.81
CA SER A 154 -15.78 -4.95 -14.13
C SER A 154 -16.06 -3.53 -14.62
N GLN A 155 -17.18 -3.29 -15.30
CA GLN A 155 -17.47 -2.00 -15.92
C GLN A 155 -17.63 -0.86 -14.89
N GLY A 156 -18.13 -1.16 -13.71
CA GLY A 156 -18.27 -0.18 -12.62
C GLY A 156 -16.92 0.25 -12.05
N ARG A 157 -16.02 -0.71 -11.74
CA ARG A 157 -14.65 -0.42 -11.31
C ARG A 157 -13.87 0.35 -12.36
N LEU A 158 -13.99 -0.06 -13.62
CA LEU A 158 -13.32 0.61 -14.73
C LEU A 158 -13.81 2.06 -14.88
N GLU A 159 -15.13 2.33 -14.68
CA GLU A 159 -15.66 3.69 -14.66
C GLU A 159 -15.09 4.50 -13.48
N ALA A 160 -15.03 3.91 -12.28
CA ALA A 160 -14.44 4.56 -11.12
C ALA A 160 -12.95 4.89 -11.32
N LEU A 161 -12.17 3.98 -11.94
CA LEU A 161 -10.77 4.21 -12.27
C LEU A 161 -10.59 5.23 -13.39
N LEU A 162 -11.52 5.30 -14.34
CA LEU A 162 -11.52 6.34 -15.36
C LEU A 162 -11.77 7.72 -14.75
N ASN A 163 -12.66 7.82 -13.73
CA ASN A 163 -12.82 9.05 -12.96
C ASN A 163 -11.50 9.44 -12.25
N PHE A 164 -10.75 8.47 -11.70
CA PHE A 164 -9.43 8.74 -11.11
C PHE A 164 -8.43 9.29 -12.14
N GLN A 165 -8.36 8.68 -13.32
CA GLN A 165 -7.48 9.17 -14.40
C GLN A 165 -7.87 10.58 -14.83
N THR A 166 -9.18 10.86 -14.96
CA THR A 166 -9.69 12.19 -15.32
C THR A 166 -9.38 13.21 -14.24
N LEU A 167 -9.56 12.85 -12.95
CA LEU A 167 -9.17 13.69 -11.82
C LEU A 167 -7.70 14.14 -11.94
N VAL A 168 -6.82 13.18 -12.18
CA VAL A 168 -5.38 13.45 -12.26
C VAL A 168 -5.02 14.26 -13.50
N THR A 169 -5.53 13.91 -14.69
CA THR A 169 -5.23 14.65 -15.92
C THR A 169 -5.73 16.10 -15.86
N ASP A 170 -6.94 16.30 -15.34
CA ASP A 170 -7.53 17.65 -15.25
C ASP A 170 -6.79 18.52 -14.24
N LEU A 171 -6.45 17.99 -13.07
CA LEU A 171 -5.73 18.78 -12.06
C LEU A 171 -4.30 19.09 -12.48
N THR A 172 -3.61 18.14 -13.11
CA THR A 172 -2.20 18.31 -13.52
C THR A 172 -2.02 18.98 -14.89
N ALA A 173 -3.08 19.11 -15.67
CA ALA A 173 -3.08 19.55 -17.08
C ALA A 173 -2.16 18.68 -17.97
N MET A 174 -2.16 17.35 -17.70
CA MET A 174 -1.41 16.38 -18.48
C MET A 174 -2.34 15.61 -19.41
N ASP A 175 -1.78 15.02 -20.47
CA ASP A 175 -2.58 14.39 -21.54
C ASP A 175 -3.14 13.03 -21.13
N ILE A 176 -2.42 12.28 -20.28
CA ILE A 176 -2.76 10.92 -19.88
C ILE A 176 -2.27 10.60 -18.48
N ALA A 177 -3.07 9.88 -17.70
CA ALA A 177 -2.71 9.38 -16.36
C ALA A 177 -3.00 7.89 -16.24
N ASN A 178 -2.25 7.19 -15.40
CA ASN A 178 -2.52 5.81 -15.07
C ASN A 178 -3.65 5.65 -14.02
N ALA A 179 -4.04 4.40 -13.78
CA ALA A 179 -5.12 4.05 -12.85
C ALA A 179 -4.67 3.88 -11.39
N SER A 180 -3.46 4.13 -11.06
CA SER A 180 -2.73 4.33 -9.80
C SER A 180 -1.35 3.69 -9.78
N LEU A 181 -0.53 4.11 -8.83
CA LEU A 181 0.73 3.48 -8.40
C LEU A 181 0.69 3.23 -6.89
N LEU A 182 1.86 3.02 -6.27
CA LEU A 182 1.96 2.55 -4.88
C LEU A 182 2.06 3.71 -3.87
N ASP A 183 3.04 4.59 -4.03
CA ASP A 183 3.25 5.82 -3.26
C ASP A 183 4.01 6.86 -4.09
N GLU A 184 4.17 8.10 -3.58
CA GLU A 184 4.84 9.17 -4.31
C GLU A 184 6.30 8.85 -4.61
N GLY A 185 7.05 8.33 -3.64
CA GLY A 185 8.46 8.01 -3.82
C GLY A 185 8.69 6.98 -4.93
N THR A 186 7.87 5.91 -4.94
CA THR A 186 7.93 4.90 -6.01
C THR A 186 7.45 5.45 -7.35
N ALA A 187 6.46 6.35 -7.38
CA ALA A 187 6.01 7.01 -8.60
C ALA A 187 7.12 7.92 -9.18
N ALA A 188 7.84 8.67 -8.33
CA ALA A 188 8.98 9.48 -8.74
C ALA A 188 10.14 8.60 -9.29
N ALA A 189 10.39 7.46 -8.67
CA ALA A 189 11.38 6.49 -9.14
C ALA A 189 10.98 5.86 -10.49
N GLU A 190 9.69 5.60 -10.71
CA GLU A 190 9.18 5.19 -12.03
C GLU A 190 9.32 6.30 -13.08
N ALA A 191 9.15 7.57 -12.69
CA ALA A 191 9.37 8.72 -13.57
C ALA A 191 10.85 8.83 -13.99
N MET A 192 11.78 8.66 -13.06
CA MET A 192 13.21 8.55 -13.37
C MET A 192 13.48 7.41 -14.38
N THR A 193 12.89 6.24 -14.15
CA THR A 193 13.05 5.07 -15.03
C THR A 193 12.48 5.35 -16.42
N LEU A 194 11.31 6.01 -16.53
CA LEU A 194 10.74 6.42 -17.81
C LEU A 194 11.68 7.41 -18.54
N ALA A 195 12.15 8.45 -17.84
CA ALA A 195 13.07 9.44 -18.40
C ALA A 195 14.39 8.77 -18.87
N PHE A 196 14.94 7.84 -18.08
CA PHE A 196 16.13 7.07 -18.45
C PHE A 196 15.93 6.26 -19.73
N ASN A 197 14.78 5.60 -19.86
CA ASN A 197 14.42 4.82 -21.06
C ASN A 197 14.06 5.70 -22.28
N ALA A 198 13.67 6.95 -22.04
CA ALA A 198 13.33 7.91 -23.10
C ALA A 198 14.51 8.81 -23.53
N ARG A 199 15.61 8.81 -22.74
CA ARG A 199 16.73 9.73 -22.95
C ARG A 199 17.31 9.70 -24.38
N LYS A 200 17.63 10.87 -24.89
CA LYS A 200 18.22 11.03 -26.26
C LYS A 200 19.70 10.73 -26.23
N VAL A 201 20.42 11.17 -25.19
CA VAL A 201 21.87 10.95 -25.02
C VAL A 201 22.06 9.66 -24.20
N LYS A 202 22.34 8.57 -24.88
CA LYS A 202 22.44 7.23 -24.24
C LYS A 202 23.55 7.11 -23.20
N ALA A 203 24.64 7.84 -23.35
CA ALA A 203 25.76 7.86 -22.40
C ALA A 203 25.43 8.59 -21.09
N CYS A 204 24.43 9.49 -21.10
CA CYS A 204 24.04 10.24 -19.91
C CYS A 204 23.33 9.32 -18.90
N LYS A 205 23.85 9.27 -17.65
CA LYS A 205 23.31 8.48 -16.55
C LYS A 205 22.98 9.30 -15.32
N THR A 206 23.05 10.63 -15.39
CA THR A 206 22.82 11.51 -14.26
C THR A 206 21.34 11.96 -14.25
N PHE A 207 20.68 11.76 -13.12
CA PHE A 207 19.35 12.27 -12.80
C PHE A 207 19.47 13.30 -11.69
N TRP A 208 18.95 14.49 -11.92
CA TRP A 208 19.06 15.58 -10.98
C TRP A 208 17.77 15.73 -10.17
N VAL A 209 17.88 15.92 -8.86
CA VAL A 209 16.74 16.02 -7.93
C VAL A 209 16.89 17.29 -7.11
N SER A 210 15.84 18.10 -7.06
CA SER A 210 15.82 19.28 -6.18
C SER A 210 15.86 18.86 -4.71
N GLU A 211 16.74 19.49 -3.94
CA GLU A 211 16.87 19.25 -2.49
C GLU A 211 15.60 19.56 -1.70
N VAL A 212 14.69 20.36 -2.28
CA VAL A 212 13.38 20.68 -1.71
C VAL A 212 12.28 19.69 -2.09
N CYS A 213 12.62 18.56 -2.71
CA CYS A 213 11.73 17.40 -2.77
C CYS A 213 11.55 16.80 -1.38
N HIS A 214 10.47 16.02 -1.19
CA HIS A 214 10.29 15.30 0.08
C HIS A 214 11.46 14.32 0.30
N PRO A 215 12.07 14.30 1.49
CA PRO A 215 13.28 13.51 1.73
C PRO A 215 13.07 12.01 1.51
N GLN A 216 11.91 11.46 1.88
CA GLN A 216 11.58 10.06 1.60
C GLN A 216 11.48 9.77 0.10
N THR A 217 11.00 10.72 -0.70
CA THR A 217 10.95 10.59 -2.17
C THR A 217 12.37 10.55 -2.74
N ILE A 218 13.27 11.41 -2.25
CA ILE A 218 14.69 11.40 -2.62
C ILE A 218 15.34 10.04 -2.30
N GLU A 219 15.08 9.50 -1.12
CA GLU A 219 15.65 8.21 -0.69
C GLU A 219 15.18 7.05 -1.58
N VAL A 220 13.89 6.98 -1.90
CA VAL A 220 13.36 5.93 -2.79
C VAL A 220 13.94 6.06 -4.20
N VAL A 221 14.08 7.29 -4.71
CA VAL A 221 14.72 7.54 -6.03
C VAL A 221 16.18 7.07 -6.03
N LYS A 222 16.95 7.37 -4.98
CA LYS A 222 18.33 6.89 -4.84
C LYS A 222 18.42 5.36 -4.82
N THR A 223 17.56 4.70 -4.03
CA THR A 223 17.50 3.24 -3.95
C THR A 223 17.19 2.62 -5.31
N ARG A 224 16.26 3.20 -6.07
CA ARG A 224 15.89 2.74 -7.40
C ARG A 224 16.98 2.99 -8.45
N ALA A 225 17.75 4.05 -8.31
CA ALA A 225 18.81 4.45 -9.23
C ALA A 225 20.02 3.51 -9.17
N LEU A 226 20.38 3.07 -7.96
CA LEU A 226 21.61 2.32 -7.67
C LEU A 226 21.80 1.08 -8.55
N PRO A 227 20.84 0.14 -8.67
CA PRO A 227 21.03 -1.07 -9.47
C PRO A 227 21.12 -0.80 -10.99
N LEU A 228 20.61 0.34 -11.45
CA LEU A 228 20.62 0.74 -12.85
C LEU A 228 21.89 1.52 -13.23
N GLY A 229 22.77 1.79 -12.26
CA GLY A 229 23.96 2.61 -12.42
C GLY A 229 23.61 4.05 -12.81
N ILE A 230 22.48 4.56 -12.30
CA ILE A 230 22.06 5.96 -12.43
C ILE A 230 22.68 6.75 -11.27
N GLU A 231 23.34 7.84 -11.59
CA GLU A 231 23.85 8.81 -10.63
C GLU A 231 22.73 9.79 -10.27
N VAL A 232 22.39 9.88 -9.00
CA VAL A 232 21.41 10.86 -8.48
C VAL A 232 22.16 12.01 -7.83
N VAL A 233 22.04 13.19 -8.44
CA VAL A 233 22.60 14.44 -7.90
C VAL A 233 21.47 15.22 -7.24
N VAL A 234 21.63 15.55 -5.96
CA VAL A 234 20.66 16.36 -5.19
C VAL A 234 21.25 17.75 -4.98
N GLY A 235 20.48 18.79 -5.30
CA GLY A 235 20.96 20.17 -5.17
C GLY A 235 19.86 21.22 -5.22
N ASP A 236 20.28 22.48 -5.04
CA ASP A 236 19.39 23.64 -5.12
C ASP A 236 19.04 23.92 -6.59
N HIS A 237 17.76 23.81 -6.94
CA HIS A 237 17.27 24.03 -8.31
C HIS A 237 17.50 25.47 -8.82
N ARG A 238 17.68 26.44 -7.91
CA ARG A 238 18.02 27.83 -8.27
C ARG A 238 19.48 27.98 -8.73
N GLN A 239 20.31 27.02 -8.43
CA GLN A 239 21.73 26.95 -8.80
C GLN A 239 21.99 25.85 -9.85
N PHE A 240 20.94 25.31 -10.45
CA PHE A 240 21.07 24.25 -11.45
C PHE A 240 21.87 24.76 -12.66
N ASP A 241 23.02 24.13 -12.91
CA ASP A 241 23.85 24.42 -14.09
C ASP A 241 23.39 23.59 -15.30
N VAL A 242 22.81 24.27 -16.27
CA VAL A 242 22.35 23.67 -17.53
C VAL A 242 23.47 23.06 -18.38
N ALA A 243 24.74 23.39 -18.10
CA ALA A 243 25.85 22.71 -18.73
C ALA A 243 26.09 21.30 -18.20
N THR A 244 25.57 20.98 -17.04
CA THR A 244 25.63 19.64 -16.44
C THR A 244 24.75 18.67 -17.24
N PRO A 245 25.35 17.61 -17.86
CA PRO A 245 24.57 16.66 -18.64
C PRO A 245 23.67 15.82 -17.75
N VAL A 246 22.36 16.00 -17.87
CA VAL A 246 21.34 15.19 -17.18
C VAL A 246 20.35 14.60 -18.19
N PHE A 247 19.78 13.44 -17.87
CA PHE A 247 18.71 12.89 -18.70
C PHE A 247 17.31 13.25 -18.18
N GLY A 248 17.21 13.71 -16.94
CA GLY A 248 15.98 14.16 -16.35
C GLY A 248 16.19 14.89 -15.03
N VAL A 249 15.16 15.62 -14.62
CA VAL A 249 15.11 16.44 -13.41
C VAL A 249 13.84 16.13 -12.63
N LEU A 250 13.91 16.11 -11.30
CA LEU A 250 12.76 16.01 -10.39
C LEU A 250 12.64 17.28 -9.55
N LEU A 251 11.46 17.88 -9.58
CA LEU A 251 11.07 19.08 -8.83
C LEU A 251 9.87 18.75 -7.93
N GLN A 252 9.64 19.55 -6.88
CA GLN A 252 8.51 19.39 -5.95
C GLN A 252 7.62 20.65 -5.95
N TYR A 253 6.29 20.49 -6.02
CA TYR A 253 5.35 21.60 -6.13
C TYR A 253 4.05 21.36 -5.34
N PRO A 254 3.80 22.08 -4.21
CA PRO A 254 4.76 22.91 -3.47
C PRO A 254 5.96 22.13 -2.94
N ALA A 255 7.05 22.83 -2.63
CA ALA A 255 8.26 22.28 -2.05
C ALA A 255 8.02 21.70 -0.64
N THR A 256 8.96 20.86 -0.15
CA THR A 256 8.82 20.16 1.14
C THR A 256 8.72 21.11 2.34
N ASP A 257 9.23 22.34 2.21
CA ASP A 257 9.16 23.42 3.21
C ASP A 257 7.99 24.39 2.98
N GLY A 258 7.14 24.10 1.98
CA GLY A 258 5.95 24.86 1.63
C GLY A 258 6.17 25.92 0.55
N ALA A 259 7.39 26.21 0.15
CA ALA A 259 7.68 27.23 -0.87
C ALA A 259 7.09 26.85 -2.23
N ILE A 260 6.51 27.82 -2.91
CA ILE A 260 6.01 27.68 -4.28
C ILE A 260 6.96 28.42 -5.22
N TYR A 261 7.59 27.68 -6.11
CA TYR A 261 8.51 28.24 -7.12
C TYR A 261 7.85 28.29 -8.48
N ASP A 262 8.20 29.33 -9.27
CA ASP A 262 7.90 29.37 -10.70
C ASP A 262 9.02 28.61 -11.45
N TYR A 263 8.67 27.46 -12.00
CA TYR A 263 9.64 26.59 -12.66
C TYR A 263 9.69 26.75 -14.19
N GLU A 264 8.91 27.67 -14.80
CA GLU A 264 8.77 27.76 -16.26
C GLU A 264 10.09 28.01 -16.97
N ASP A 265 10.91 28.96 -16.46
CA ASP A 265 12.21 29.26 -17.04
C ASP A 265 13.21 28.10 -16.88
N LEU A 266 13.24 27.48 -15.70
CA LEU A 266 14.10 26.32 -15.46
C LEU A 266 13.74 25.14 -16.38
N ILE A 267 12.46 24.87 -16.55
CA ILE A 267 11.97 23.80 -17.43
C ILE A 267 12.37 24.08 -18.88
N THR A 268 12.24 25.33 -19.33
CA THR A 268 12.66 25.74 -20.67
C THR A 268 14.16 25.49 -20.89
N GLN A 269 14.99 25.83 -19.91
CA GLN A 269 16.42 25.59 -19.94
C GLN A 269 16.77 24.10 -19.96
N VAL A 270 16.11 23.30 -19.10
CA VAL A 270 16.30 21.83 -19.05
C VAL A 270 15.91 21.18 -20.38
N HIS A 271 14.80 21.60 -21.00
CA HIS A 271 14.36 21.08 -22.30
C HIS A 271 15.36 21.40 -23.43
N ALA A 272 16.06 22.53 -23.36
CA ALA A 272 17.12 22.84 -24.33
C ALA A 272 18.25 21.78 -24.34
N THR A 273 18.47 21.09 -23.21
CA THR A 273 19.42 19.97 -23.11
C THR A 273 18.82 18.61 -23.54
N LYS A 274 17.52 18.55 -23.89
CA LYS A 274 16.75 17.34 -24.22
C LYS A 274 16.52 16.40 -23.04
N ALA A 275 16.67 16.89 -21.81
CA ALA A 275 16.28 16.20 -20.61
C ALA A 275 14.78 16.33 -20.34
N LEU A 276 14.19 15.38 -19.64
CA LEU A 276 12.78 15.42 -19.22
C LEU A 276 12.63 16.02 -17.83
N VAL A 277 11.54 16.74 -17.61
CA VAL A 277 11.21 17.30 -16.31
C VAL A 277 10.03 16.57 -15.68
N THR A 278 10.26 16.04 -14.49
CA THR A 278 9.24 15.49 -13.59
C THR A 278 8.93 16.46 -12.48
N VAL A 279 7.64 16.68 -12.22
CA VAL A 279 7.16 17.47 -11.06
C VAL A 279 6.38 16.54 -10.13
N ALA A 280 6.83 16.42 -8.89
CA ALA A 280 6.03 15.81 -7.82
C ALA A 280 5.09 16.89 -7.27
N ALA A 281 3.77 16.65 -7.29
CA ALA A 281 2.79 17.69 -7.00
C ALA A 281 1.68 17.22 -6.04
N ASP A 282 1.26 18.14 -5.18
CA ASP A 282 0.06 17.97 -4.36
C ASP A 282 -1.20 18.32 -5.17
N LEU A 283 -2.06 17.32 -5.43
CA LEU A 283 -3.27 17.51 -6.23
C LEU A 283 -4.24 18.55 -5.68
N LEU A 284 -4.38 18.70 -4.36
CA LEU A 284 -5.34 19.65 -3.80
C LEU A 284 -4.88 21.10 -4.02
N SER A 285 -3.58 21.35 -3.90
CA SER A 285 -2.99 22.66 -4.18
C SER A 285 -3.26 23.09 -5.63
N LEU A 286 -3.32 22.15 -6.58
CA LEU A 286 -3.57 22.41 -7.99
C LEU A 286 -5.00 22.89 -8.31
N THR A 287 -5.89 22.88 -7.34
CA THR A 287 -7.20 23.57 -7.47
C THR A 287 -7.06 25.10 -7.42
N LEU A 288 -5.97 25.61 -6.83
CA LEU A 288 -5.64 27.03 -6.69
C LEU A 288 -4.39 27.42 -7.49
N LEU A 289 -3.43 26.51 -7.65
CA LEU A 289 -2.14 26.76 -8.29
C LEU A 289 -2.16 26.35 -9.76
N ARG A 290 -1.39 27.08 -10.59
CA ARG A 290 -1.16 26.76 -12.00
C ARG A 290 -0.61 25.34 -12.11
N PRO A 291 -1.24 24.46 -12.91
CA PRO A 291 -0.85 23.05 -12.97
C PRO A 291 0.47 22.84 -13.70
N PRO A 292 1.28 21.84 -13.32
CA PRO A 292 2.59 21.57 -13.92
C PRO A 292 2.57 21.34 -15.42
N GLY A 293 1.50 20.79 -15.97
CA GLY A 293 1.36 20.60 -17.40
C GLY A 293 1.33 21.93 -18.18
N GLU A 294 0.86 23.03 -17.59
CA GLU A 294 0.79 24.35 -18.26
C GLU A 294 2.12 25.10 -18.29
N PHE A 295 3.04 24.79 -17.35
CA PHE A 295 4.37 25.40 -17.36
C PHE A 295 5.46 24.42 -17.87
N GLY A 296 5.04 23.34 -18.56
CA GLY A 296 5.93 22.56 -19.38
C GLY A 296 6.41 21.22 -18.83
N ALA A 297 5.93 20.75 -17.67
CA ALA A 297 6.30 19.42 -17.16
C ALA A 297 6.03 18.32 -18.18
N ASP A 298 6.94 17.34 -18.27
CA ASP A 298 6.78 16.14 -19.11
C ASP A 298 6.06 15.03 -18.34
N ILE A 299 6.31 14.96 -17.04
CA ILE A 299 5.75 13.95 -16.11
C ILE A 299 5.31 14.67 -14.84
N VAL A 300 4.16 14.29 -14.32
CA VAL A 300 3.66 14.73 -13.02
C VAL A 300 3.32 13.51 -12.18
N VAL A 301 3.88 13.44 -10.98
CA VAL A 301 3.65 12.36 -10.01
C VAL A 301 3.18 12.95 -8.68
N GLY A 302 2.69 12.12 -7.78
CA GLY A 302 2.31 12.53 -6.44
C GLY A 302 1.43 11.49 -5.75
N ASN A 303 0.87 11.89 -4.62
CA ASN A 303 -0.03 11.06 -3.82
C ASN A 303 -1.46 11.64 -3.83
N SER A 304 -2.47 10.79 -3.99
CA SER A 304 -3.88 11.21 -3.90
C SER A 304 -4.47 11.09 -2.49
N GLN A 305 -3.65 10.84 -1.47
CA GLN A 305 -4.06 10.56 -0.10
C GLN A 305 -4.99 11.64 0.49
N ARG A 306 -4.72 12.93 0.28
CA ARG A 306 -5.55 14.00 0.83
C ARG A 306 -6.95 14.12 0.19
N PHE A 307 -7.30 13.25 -0.74
CA PHE A 307 -8.65 13.08 -1.27
C PHE A 307 -9.42 11.99 -0.51
N GLY A 308 -9.59 12.17 0.80
CA GLY A 308 -10.41 11.33 1.65
C GLY A 308 -9.82 9.99 2.05
N VAL A 309 -8.51 9.78 1.89
CA VAL A 309 -7.84 8.54 2.31
C VAL A 309 -7.12 8.78 3.64
N PRO A 310 -7.38 7.99 4.70
CA PRO A 310 -6.72 8.15 6.00
C PRO A 310 -5.18 8.07 5.90
N LEU A 311 -4.48 8.71 6.85
CA LEU A 311 -3.01 8.67 6.94
C LEU A 311 -2.45 7.25 7.08
N GLY A 312 -3.12 6.41 7.89
CA GLY A 312 -2.83 4.98 7.99
C GLY A 312 -1.39 4.64 8.36
N TYR A 313 -0.71 5.48 9.12
CA TYR A 313 0.70 5.34 9.45
C TYR A 313 1.59 5.13 8.20
N GLY A 314 1.20 5.77 7.09
CA GLY A 314 1.93 5.75 5.82
C GLY A 314 1.23 5.06 4.66
N GLY A 315 0.15 4.34 4.92
CA GLY A 315 -0.60 3.72 3.84
C GLY A 315 -1.43 2.49 4.23
N PRO A 316 -2.11 1.92 3.19
CA PRO A 316 -1.88 2.11 1.75
C PRO A 316 -2.44 3.44 1.23
N HIS A 317 -1.75 4.04 0.25
CA HIS A 317 -2.18 5.24 -0.45
C HIS A 317 -2.10 5.02 -1.97
N ALA A 318 -2.93 5.73 -2.75
CA ALA A 318 -2.84 5.67 -4.21
C ALA A 318 -2.01 6.83 -4.74
N ALA A 319 -0.81 6.53 -5.23
CA ALA A 319 -0.04 7.48 -6.01
C ALA A 319 -0.58 7.57 -7.43
N PHE A 320 -0.26 8.66 -8.11
CA PHE A 320 -0.59 8.87 -9.50
C PHE A 320 0.67 9.14 -10.35
N PHE A 321 0.51 8.90 -11.64
CA PHE A 321 1.51 9.19 -12.65
C PHE A 321 0.80 9.72 -13.90
N ALA A 322 1.09 10.95 -14.27
CA ALA A 322 0.57 11.57 -15.47
C ALA A 322 1.70 12.02 -16.40
N THR A 323 1.48 11.98 -17.70
CA THR A 323 2.50 12.33 -18.67
C THR A 323 1.91 12.80 -19.99
N ARG A 324 2.77 13.25 -20.92
CA ARG A 324 2.38 13.61 -22.28
C ARG A 324 2.05 12.36 -23.11
N SER A 325 1.14 12.46 -24.04
CA SER A 325 0.72 11.38 -24.95
C SER A 325 1.88 10.69 -25.67
N ALA A 326 2.97 11.42 -25.93
CA ALA A 326 4.18 10.89 -26.55
C ALA A 326 4.84 9.76 -25.73
N TYR A 327 4.60 9.71 -24.42
CA TYR A 327 5.15 8.71 -23.53
C TYR A 327 4.15 7.62 -23.12
N ALA A 328 2.94 7.60 -23.64
CA ALA A 328 1.89 6.66 -23.28
C ALA A 328 2.33 5.18 -23.29
N ARG A 329 3.20 4.80 -24.24
CA ARG A 329 3.76 3.44 -24.36
C ARG A 329 4.87 3.12 -23.36
N LYS A 330 5.28 4.10 -22.53
CA LYS A 330 6.30 3.96 -21.48
C LYS A 330 5.72 4.21 -20.09
N LEU A 331 4.43 4.56 -19.99
CA LEU A 331 3.72 4.82 -18.74
C LEU A 331 3.71 3.56 -17.87
N PRO A 332 4.12 3.60 -16.59
CA PRO A 332 4.00 2.48 -15.67
C PRO A 332 2.55 2.30 -15.19
N GLY A 333 2.23 1.13 -14.65
CA GLY A 333 0.92 0.83 -14.07
C GLY A 333 -0.19 0.60 -15.10
N ARG A 334 -1.41 0.38 -14.62
CA ARG A 334 -2.58 0.10 -15.45
C ARG A 334 -3.12 1.36 -16.10
N LEU A 335 -3.75 1.20 -17.26
CA LEU A 335 -4.43 2.26 -17.98
C LEU A 335 -5.82 1.77 -18.39
N VAL A 336 -6.85 2.50 -17.99
CA VAL A 336 -8.23 2.28 -18.45
C VAL A 336 -8.47 3.09 -19.71
N GLY A 337 -9.07 2.47 -20.70
CA GLY A 337 -9.43 3.10 -21.96
C GLY A 337 -10.87 2.83 -22.37
N VAL A 338 -11.41 3.73 -23.15
CA VAL A 338 -12.76 3.59 -23.76
C VAL A 338 -12.65 2.82 -25.07
N SER A 339 -13.45 1.77 -25.17
CA SER A 339 -13.60 0.91 -26.34
C SER A 339 -15.07 0.82 -26.74
N LYS A 340 -15.42 -0.16 -27.52
CA LYS A 340 -16.81 -0.50 -27.88
C LYS A 340 -17.05 -1.98 -27.67
N ASP A 341 -18.25 -2.31 -27.26
CA ASP A 341 -18.74 -3.69 -27.23
C ASP A 341 -19.13 -4.19 -28.65
N THR A 342 -19.64 -5.41 -28.73
CA THR A 342 -20.08 -6.03 -30.00
C THR A 342 -21.28 -5.33 -30.67
N TYR A 343 -22.00 -4.50 -29.90
CA TYR A 343 -23.14 -3.71 -30.40
C TYR A 343 -22.76 -2.28 -30.77
N GLY A 344 -21.48 -1.91 -30.59
CA GLY A 344 -20.99 -0.56 -30.83
C GLY A 344 -21.20 0.42 -29.70
N THR A 345 -21.70 -0.04 -28.53
CA THR A 345 -21.91 0.77 -27.33
C THR A 345 -20.56 1.03 -26.63
N PRO A 346 -20.31 2.22 -26.06
CA PRO A 346 -19.09 2.47 -25.29
C PRO A 346 -18.91 1.47 -24.15
N ALA A 347 -17.74 0.84 -24.09
CA ALA A 347 -17.33 -0.10 -23.07
C ALA A 347 -15.92 0.19 -22.61
N LEU A 348 -15.62 -0.07 -21.33
CA LEU A 348 -14.33 0.20 -20.73
C LEU A 348 -13.47 -1.07 -20.69
N ARG A 349 -12.17 -0.91 -20.79
CA ARG A 349 -11.20 -2.01 -20.70
C ARG A 349 -9.83 -1.51 -20.27
N LEU A 350 -8.94 -2.41 -19.86
CA LEU A 350 -7.52 -2.10 -19.73
C LEU A 350 -6.92 -1.89 -21.12
N ALA A 351 -6.15 -0.80 -21.27
CA ALA A 351 -5.55 -0.37 -22.54
C ALA A 351 -4.03 -0.50 -22.51
N LEU A 352 -3.41 -0.59 -23.71
CA LEU A 352 -1.96 -0.66 -23.89
C LEU A 352 -1.26 -1.76 -23.06
N GLN A 353 -1.92 -2.88 -22.81
CA GLN A 353 -1.42 -3.98 -21.96
C GLN A 353 -0.11 -4.60 -22.46
N THR A 354 0.24 -4.45 -23.76
CA THR A 354 1.49 -4.98 -24.33
C THR A 354 2.76 -4.42 -23.71
N ARG A 355 2.70 -3.35 -22.90
CA ARG A 355 3.84 -2.80 -22.14
C ARG A 355 3.99 -3.42 -20.75
N GLU A 356 3.00 -4.18 -20.29
CA GLU A 356 2.91 -4.70 -18.93
C GLU A 356 3.64 -6.03 -18.76
N GLN A 357 4.03 -6.35 -17.51
CA GLN A 357 4.89 -7.49 -17.18
C GLN A 357 4.27 -8.86 -17.52
N HIS A 358 2.94 -9.00 -17.47
CA HIS A 358 2.28 -10.27 -17.81
C HIS A 358 2.36 -10.63 -19.30
N ILE A 359 2.69 -9.67 -20.15
CA ILE A 359 2.93 -9.87 -21.59
C ILE A 359 4.42 -9.77 -21.93
N ARG A 360 5.07 -8.69 -21.51
CA ARG A 360 6.45 -8.36 -21.90
C ARG A 360 7.53 -8.95 -21.01
N ARG A 361 7.20 -9.43 -19.80
CA ARG A 361 8.14 -10.04 -18.86
C ARG A 361 9.36 -9.14 -18.58
N ASP A 362 10.56 -9.56 -18.92
CA ASP A 362 11.84 -8.82 -18.78
C ASP A 362 11.90 -7.51 -19.59
N ALA A 363 11.14 -7.41 -20.67
CA ALA A 363 11.04 -6.20 -21.49
C ALA A 363 9.89 -5.26 -21.08
N ALA A 364 9.24 -5.50 -19.93
CA ALA A 364 8.18 -4.66 -19.41
C ALA A 364 8.66 -3.26 -19.00
N THR A 365 7.76 -2.30 -18.99
CA THR A 365 8.08 -0.92 -18.56
C THR A 365 8.27 -0.80 -17.04
N SER A 366 7.63 -1.68 -16.26
CA SER A 366 7.68 -1.75 -14.80
C SER A 366 7.28 -3.15 -14.33
N ASN A 367 7.63 -3.50 -13.10
CA ASN A 367 7.19 -4.75 -12.46
C ASN A 367 5.80 -4.63 -11.79
N ILE A 368 5.20 -3.46 -11.73
CA ILE A 368 3.95 -3.21 -11.02
C ILE A 368 2.83 -4.08 -11.58
N CYS A 369 2.28 -4.96 -10.73
CA CYS A 369 1.12 -5.81 -11.00
C CYS A 369 -0.09 -5.35 -10.18
N THR A 370 0.08 -5.29 -8.86
CA THR A 370 -0.92 -4.81 -7.90
C THR A 370 -0.61 -3.36 -7.57
N ALA A 371 -1.58 -2.47 -7.80
CA ALA A 371 -1.55 -1.08 -7.39
C ALA A 371 -2.60 -0.82 -6.30
N GLN A 372 -2.68 0.38 -5.76
CA GLN A 372 -3.59 0.73 -4.66
C GLN A 372 -4.96 1.16 -5.20
N VAL A 373 -5.68 0.25 -5.84
CA VAL A 373 -6.88 0.53 -6.63
C VAL A 373 -8.05 1.01 -5.78
N LEU A 374 -8.32 0.37 -4.64
CA LEU A 374 -9.43 0.77 -3.75
C LEU A 374 -9.26 2.21 -3.27
N LEU A 375 -8.03 2.60 -2.94
CA LEU A 375 -7.70 3.96 -2.48
C LEU A 375 -7.80 4.97 -3.64
N ALA A 376 -7.46 4.59 -4.86
CA ALA A 376 -7.68 5.41 -6.05
C ALA A 376 -9.18 5.62 -6.31
N ILE A 377 -10.00 4.59 -6.12
CA ILE A 377 -11.46 4.69 -6.21
C ILE A 377 -12.00 5.64 -5.12
N MET A 378 -11.53 5.51 -3.87
CA MET A 378 -11.91 6.43 -2.78
C MET A 378 -11.58 7.88 -3.14
N ALA A 379 -10.36 8.14 -3.62
CA ALA A 379 -9.93 9.48 -4.01
C ALA A 379 -10.76 10.04 -5.19
N ALA A 380 -11.07 9.21 -6.18
CA ALA A 380 -11.95 9.59 -7.28
C ALA A 380 -13.37 9.93 -6.78
N MET A 381 -13.93 9.11 -5.89
CA MET A 381 -15.27 9.33 -5.35
C MET A 381 -15.33 10.54 -4.41
N TYR A 382 -14.24 10.83 -3.68
CA TYR A 382 -14.10 12.08 -2.94
C TYR A 382 -14.21 13.31 -3.87
N ALA A 383 -13.48 13.28 -4.98
CA ALA A 383 -13.55 14.36 -5.98
C ALA A 383 -14.93 14.44 -6.66
N VAL A 384 -15.58 13.33 -6.93
CA VAL A 384 -16.95 13.27 -7.47
C VAL A 384 -17.96 13.86 -6.48
N TYR A 385 -17.80 13.56 -5.17
CA TYR A 385 -18.71 14.02 -4.13
C TYR A 385 -18.60 15.51 -3.86
N HIS A 386 -17.37 16.04 -3.76
CA HIS A 386 -17.12 17.47 -3.53
C HIS A 386 -17.27 18.31 -4.79
N GLY A 387 -16.95 17.76 -5.95
CA GLY A 387 -16.91 18.48 -7.21
C GLY A 387 -15.83 19.55 -7.25
N PRO A 388 -15.66 20.25 -8.38
CA PRO A 388 -14.62 21.29 -8.53
C PRO A 388 -14.78 22.44 -7.52
N GLU A 389 -16.00 22.87 -7.25
CA GLU A 389 -16.30 23.95 -6.30
C GLU A 389 -15.97 23.54 -4.85
N GLY A 390 -16.38 22.33 -4.43
CA GLY A 390 -16.09 21.82 -3.09
C GLY A 390 -14.59 21.63 -2.84
N LEU A 391 -13.86 21.07 -3.81
CA LEU A 391 -12.40 20.92 -3.72
C LEU A 391 -11.71 22.28 -3.61
N ARG A 392 -12.16 23.27 -4.41
CA ARG A 392 -11.66 24.66 -4.32
C ARG A 392 -11.95 25.28 -2.97
N ALA A 393 -13.15 25.07 -2.43
CA ALA A 393 -13.53 25.58 -1.11
C ALA A 393 -12.67 25.00 0.01
N ILE A 394 -12.39 23.67 -0.03
CA ILE A 394 -11.49 22.99 0.91
C ILE A 394 -10.09 23.60 0.83
N ALA A 395 -9.50 23.67 -0.37
CA ALA A 395 -8.17 24.24 -0.57
C ALA A 395 -8.10 25.72 -0.14
N SER A 396 -9.11 26.53 -0.46
CA SER A 396 -9.17 27.92 -0.07
C SER A 396 -9.24 28.12 1.45
N ARG A 397 -10.01 27.27 2.16
CA ARG A 397 -10.10 27.30 3.62
C ARG A 397 -8.74 26.99 4.25
N ILE A 398 -8.05 25.93 3.79
CA ILE A 398 -6.73 25.56 4.28
C ILE A 398 -5.74 26.71 4.04
N HIS A 399 -5.73 27.29 2.84
CA HIS A 399 -4.88 28.43 2.51
C HIS A 399 -5.18 29.66 3.38
N GLN A 400 -6.45 29.96 3.65
CA GLN A 400 -6.84 31.05 4.56
C GLN A 400 -6.33 30.83 5.99
N TYR A 401 -6.42 29.59 6.51
CA TYR A 401 -5.85 29.26 7.81
C TYR A 401 -4.33 29.43 7.83
N SER A 402 -3.65 29.05 6.76
CA SER A 402 -2.19 29.24 6.64
C SER A 402 -1.84 30.73 6.61
N GLN A 403 -2.60 31.54 5.89
CA GLN A 403 -2.42 33.00 5.86
C GLN A 403 -2.66 33.65 7.23
N THR A 404 -3.69 33.21 7.95
CA THR A 404 -4.00 33.70 9.30
C THR A 404 -2.89 33.35 10.29
N LEU A 405 -2.40 32.08 10.26
CA LEU A 405 -1.27 31.66 11.08
C LEU A 405 -0.02 32.46 10.76
N ALA A 406 0.29 32.65 9.49
CA ALA A 406 1.44 33.40 9.01
C ALA A 406 1.41 34.84 9.51
N ALA A 407 0.26 35.53 9.40
CA ALA A 407 0.09 36.90 9.90
C ALA A 407 0.27 37.00 11.42
N ALA A 408 -0.30 36.03 12.19
CA ALA A 408 -0.15 36.01 13.63
C ALA A 408 1.31 35.74 14.07
N LEU A 409 2.03 34.83 13.40
CA LEU A 409 3.42 34.54 13.68
C LEU A 409 4.33 35.74 13.33
N THR A 410 4.09 36.41 12.20
CA THR A 410 4.81 37.62 11.82
C THR A 410 4.60 38.74 12.83
N ALA A 411 3.35 38.94 13.28
CA ALA A 411 3.03 39.93 14.32
C ALA A 411 3.68 39.57 15.67
N ALA A 412 3.95 38.30 15.94
CA ALA A 412 4.68 37.81 17.11
C ALA A 412 6.23 37.89 16.96
N GLY A 413 6.72 38.41 15.84
CA GLY A 413 8.15 38.62 15.57
C GLY A 413 8.88 37.38 15.06
N PHE A 414 8.18 36.37 14.50
CA PHE A 414 8.79 35.29 13.75
C PHE A 414 9.01 35.67 12.30
N SER A 415 10.14 35.25 11.72
CA SER A 415 10.40 35.36 10.29
C SER A 415 9.88 34.12 9.58
N LEU A 416 9.18 34.33 8.47
CA LEU A 416 8.70 33.28 7.58
C LEU A 416 9.57 33.21 6.33
N GLY A 417 9.41 32.11 5.56
CA GLY A 417 10.04 32.01 4.24
C GLY A 417 9.59 33.13 3.31
N GLU A 418 10.46 33.52 2.37
CA GLU A 418 10.21 34.64 1.44
C GLU A 418 9.29 34.27 0.26
N HIS A 419 9.10 32.96 0.01
CA HIS A 419 8.32 32.47 -1.12
C HIS A 419 6.83 32.40 -0.80
N PRO A 420 5.96 32.50 -1.82
CA PRO A 420 4.55 32.13 -1.68
C PRO A 420 4.40 30.70 -1.16
N TYR A 421 3.33 30.40 -0.45
CA TYR A 421 3.01 29.11 0.12
C TYR A 421 1.53 28.75 -0.09
N PHE A 422 1.20 27.47 0.05
CA PHE A 422 -0.18 27.02 0.00
C PHE A 422 -0.71 26.72 1.42
N ASP A 423 -0.24 25.64 2.04
CA ASP A 423 -0.71 25.15 3.34
C ASP A 423 0.42 24.97 4.35
N THR A 424 1.65 25.08 3.94
CA THR A 424 2.83 24.78 4.72
C THR A 424 3.67 26.03 4.93
N LEU A 425 4.01 26.31 6.19
CA LEU A 425 4.79 27.47 6.60
C LEU A 425 6.15 27.06 7.13
N ARG A 426 7.20 27.67 6.59
CA ARG A 426 8.55 27.61 7.13
C ARG A 426 8.74 28.75 8.10
N VAL A 427 9.02 28.47 9.38
CA VAL A 427 9.10 29.43 10.48
C VAL A 427 10.50 29.43 11.09
N SER A 428 11.21 30.54 10.99
CA SER A 428 12.49 30.71 11.69
C SER A 428 12.24 31.01 13.16
N VAL A 429 12.68 30.11 14.04
CA VAL A 429 12.39 30.17 15.47
C VAL A 429 13.64 30.46 16.32
N GLY A 430 14.85 30.30 15.74
CA GLY A 430 16.12 30.49 16.44
C GLY A 430 16.21 29.65 17.71
N ASP A 431 16.77 30.21 18.76
CA ASP A 431 16.98 29.55 20.07
C ASP A 431 15.67 29.15 20.77
N ARG A 432 14.50 29.61 20.29
CA ARG A 432 13.18 29.24 20.85
C ARG A 432 12.68 27.85 20.46
N GLN A 433 13.38 27.13 19.60
CA GLN A 433 12.90 25.85 19.02
C GLN A 433 12.54 24.85 20.11
N ALA A 434 13.44 24.59 21.06
CA ALA A 434 13.20 23.60 22.12
C ALA A 434 11.98 23.97 23.01
N GLU A 435 11.80 25.25 23.30
CA GLU A 435 10.67 25.76 24.09
C GLU A 435 9.35 25.58 23.33
N ILE A 436 9.33 25.90 22.03
CA ILE A 436 8.15 25.74 21.17
C ILE A 436 7.78 24.26 21.05
N LEU A 437 8.75 23.37 20.83
CA LEU A 437 8.50 21.92 20.77
C LEU A 437 7.98 21.37 22.09
N SER A 438 8.49 21.85 23.23
CA SER A 438 7.97 21.46 24.56
C SER A 438 6.51 21.89 24.76
N ARG A 439 6.14 23.10 24.35
CA ARG A 439 4.76 23.55 24.36
C ARG A 439 3.88 22.77 23.39
N ALA A 440 4.37 22.48 22.19
CA ALA A 440 3.67 21.67 21.21
C ALA A 440 3.33 20.28 21.78
N ALA A 441 4.30 19.63 22.43
CA ALA A 441 4.10 18.35 23.09
C ALA A 441 3.05 18.42 24.21
N ALA A 442 3.06 19.50 25.02
CA ALA A 442 2.03 19.73 26.06
C ALA A 442 0.61 19.89 25.48
N HIS A 443 0.48 20.36 24.25
CA HIS A 443 -0.77 20.45 23.51
C HIS A 443 -1.09 19.23 22.65
N ARG A 444 -0.27 18.17 22.70
CA ARG A 444 -0.35 17.00 21.81
C ARG A 444 -0.32 17.38 20.33
N ILE A 445 0.69 18.17 19.95
CA ILE A 445 0.93 18.66 18.61
C ILE A 445 2.30 18.20 18.15
N ASN A 446 2.39 17.64 16.95
CA ASN A 446 3.63 17.33 16.26
C ASN A 446 3.96 18.42 15.25
N LEU A 447 5.15 19.02 15.38
CA LEU A 447 5.73 19.99 14.46
C LEU A 447 6.98 19.38 13.81
N ARG A 448 7.23 19.72 12.54
CA ARG A 448 8.41 19.25 11.83
C ARG A 448 9.63 20.13 12.14
N VAL A 449 10.71 19.52 12.60
CA VAL A 449 12.03 20.16 12.66
C VAL A 449 12.69 20.08 11.28
N LEU A 450 12.99 21.24 10.68
CA LEU A 450 13.70 21.30 9.40
C LEU A 450 15.21 21.36 9.63
N ASP A 451 15.64 22.24 10.54
CA ASP A 451 17.01 22.42 10.99
C ASP A 451 17.02 22.97 12.42
N ALA A 452 18.20 23.25 12.96
CA ALA A 452 18.39 23.72 14.34
C ALA A 452 17.62 25.02 14.69
N ASN A 453 17.23 25.82 13.71
CA ASN A 453 16.63 27.13 13.90
C ASN A 453 15.26 27.28 13.20
N THR A 454 14.79 26.21 12.55
CA THR A 454 13.60 26.30 11.67
C THR A 454 12.62 25.18 11.96
N LEU A 455 11.35 25.55 12.13
CA LEU A 455 10.22 24.62 12.17
C LEU A 455 9.36 24.76 10.90
N VAL A 456 8.71 23.68 10.54
CA VAL A 456 7.70 23.66 9.48
C VAL A 456 6.35 23.27 10.10
N VAL A 457 5.30 23.95 9.64
CA VAL A 457 3.90 23.72 10.05
C VAL A 457 3.07 23.51 8.79
N ALA A 458 2.59 22.30 8.57
CA ALA A 458 1.71 21.97 7.44
C ALA A 458 0.27 21.83 7.93
N LEU A 459 -0.63 22.65 7.41
CA LEU A 459 -2.05 22.60 7.72
C LEU A 459 -2.80 21.68 6.74
N ASP A 460 -3.94 21.16 7.19
CA ASP A 460 -4.74 20.24 6.40
C ASP A 460 -6.26 20.49 6.54
N GLU A 461 -7.06 19.62 5.96
CA GLU A 461 -8.50 19.74 5.92
C GLU A 461 -9.17 19.69 7.31
N THR A 462 -8.53 19.04 8.28
CA THR A 462 -9.08 18.80 9.62
C THR A 462 -8.88 19.97 10.57
N VAL A 463 -8.07 20.97 10.19
CA VAL A 463 -7.76 22.13 11.01
C VAL A 463 -8.99 22.98 11.26
N THR A 464 -9.17 23.40 12.51
CA THR A 464 -10.26 24.25 13.00
C THR A 464 -9.71 25.57 13.58
N ASP A 465 -10.61 26.51 13.88
CA ASP A 465 -10.25 27.74 14.57
C ASP A 465 -9.62 27.50 15.95
N ALA A 466 -10.02 26.39 16.62
CA ALA A 466 -9.42 26.00 17.91
C ALA A 466 -7.97 25.55 17.74
N ASP A 467 -7.70 24.77 16.70
CA ASP A 467 -6.34 24.31 16.36
C ASP A 467 -5.43 25.47 16.02
N LEU A 468 -5.95 26.45 15.29
CA LEU A 468 -5.21 27.66 14.92
C LEU A 468 -4.82 28.48 16.17
N ARG A 469 -5.75 28.64 17.12
CA ARG A 469 -5.47 29.29 18.42
C ARG A 469 -4.40 28.53 19.22
N ASP A 470 -4.49 27.22 19.27
CA ASP A 470 -3.48 26.39 19.95
C ASP A 470 -2.11 26.52 19.32
N LEU A 471 -2.02 26.50 17.98
CA LEU A 471 -0.77 26.72 17.25
C LEU A 471 -0.17 28.10 17.57
N ILE A 472 -0.95 29.17 17.52
CA ILE A 472 -0.49 30.52 17.89
C ILE A 472 0.02 30.55 19.34
N THR A 473 -0.69 29.90 20.26
CA THR A 473 -0.28 29.78 21.67
C THR A 473 1.03 29.02 21.80
N VAL A 474 1.21 27.91 21.09
CA VAL A 474 2.44 27.11 21.06
C VAL A 474 3.64 27.95 20.66
N PHE A 475 3.52 28.74 19.59
CA PHE A 475 4.62 29.59 19.12
C PHE A 475 4.88 30.79 20.03
N THR A 476 3.84 31.47 20.51
CA THR A 476 3.98 32.74 21.25
C THR A 476 4.23 32.60 22.73
N GLY A 477 3.89 31.44 23.32
CA GLY A 477 3.97 31.20 24.76
C GLY A 477 2.97 32.01 25.60
N LYS A 478 2.08 32.75 24.95
CA LYS A 478 1.05 33.53 25.65
C LYS A 478 -0.11 32.60 25.97
N ALA A 479 -0.04 31.96 27.15
CA ALA A 479 -1.16 31.20 27.68
C ALA A 479 -2.32 32.18 27.96
N GLU A 480 -3.55 31.77 27.60
CA GLU A 480 -4.75 32.48 28.00
C GLU A 480 -4.79 32.63 29.52
N GLY A 481 -4.62 33.86 30.03
CA GLY A 481 -4.84 34.15 31.43
C GLY A 481 -6.27 33.80 31.86
N ARG A 482 -6.38 32.81 32.74
CA ARG A 482 -7.57 32.41 33.51
C ARG A 482 -8.92 32.31 32.76
N ARG A 483 -9.32 31.07 32.52
CA ARG A 483 -10.67 30.60 32.13
C ARG A 483 -11.75 31.00 33.16
N GLN A 484 -12.03 32.28 33.35
CA GLN A 484 -13.29 32.73 34.02
C GLN A 484 -13.51 34.23 33.78
N LYS A 485 -14.58 34.59 33.13
CA LYS A 485 -15.21 35.93 32.98
C LYS A 485 -15.01 36.71 31.68
N ALA A 486 -14.63 36.16 30.54
CA ALA A 486 -14.50 37.00 29.34
C ALA A 486 -14.89 36.36 28.00
N GLU A 487 -15.81 35.40 27.98
CA GLU A 487 -16.26 34.79 26.69
C GLU A 487 -16.87 35.83 25.72
N GLY A 488 -17.54 36.87 26.20
CA GLY A 488 -18.13 37.88 25.33
C GLY A 488 -17.19 39.02 24.88
N ARG A 489 -16.05 39.25 25.54
CA ARG A 489 -15.10 40.30 25.15
C ARG A 489 -13.92 39.76 24.33
N ARG A 490 -13.50 38.53 24.56
CA ARG A 490 -12.33 37.94 23.89
C ARG A 490 -12.62 37.43 22.48
N GLN A 491 -13.86 37.04 22.18
CA GLN A 491 -14.28 36.78 20.81
C GLN A 491 -14.03 38.01 19.91
N LYS A 492 -14.36 39.19 20.42
CA LYS A 492 -14.12 40.45 19.70
C LYS A 492 -12.65 40.84 19.58
N ASP A 493 -11.81 40.49 20.55
CA ASP A 493 -10.36 40.77 20.52
C ASP A 493 -9.62 39.81 19.59
N TYR A 494 -10.06 38.55 19.48
CA TYR A 494 -9.55 37.60 18.48
C TYR A 494 -10.10 37.84 17.08
N ASP A 495 -11.36 38.27 16.98
CA ASP A 495 -11.92 38.72 15.68
C ASP A 495 -11.23 40.02 15.19
N GLN A 496 -10.56 40.76 16.09
CA GLN A 496 -9.68 41.86 15.75
C GLN A 496 -8.22 41.45 15.52
N LEU A 497 -7.78 40.32 16.04
CA LEU A 497 -6.45 39.70 15.78
C LEU A 497 -6.46 38.80 14.56
N LEU A 498 -7.62 38.39 14.07
CA LEU A 498 -7.76 37.81 12.73
C LEU A 498 -7.69 38.99 11.74
N PRO A 499 -6.51 39.37 11.24
CA PRO A 499 -6.47 40.43 10.29
C PRO A 499 -7.24 39.99 9.04
N HIS A 500 -8.28 40.68 8.70
CA HIS A 500 -8.70 40.82 7.31
C HIS A 500 -7.61 41.59 6.53
N SER A 501 -6.33 41.33 6.89
CA SER A 501 -5.20 41.88 6.20
C SER A 501 -5.03 41.11 4.91
N PRO A 502 -5.05 41.75 3.76
CA PRO A 502 -4.76 41.08 2.51
C PRO A 502 -3.29 40.62 2.55
N THR A 503 -3.07 39.39 2.99
CA THR A 503 -1.84 38.73 2.61
C THR A 503 -1.76 38.80 1.10
N PRO A 504 -0.59 39.14 0.50
CA PRO A 504 -0.51 39.30 -0.95
C PRO A 504 -1.13 38.05 -1.60
N PRO A 505 -2.10 38.22 -2.48
CA PRO A 505 -2.69 37.07 -3.17
C PRO A 505 -1.57 36.35 -3.91
N LEU A 506 -1.69 35.03 -4.07
CA LEU A 506 -0.77 34.25 -4.90
C LEU A 506 -0.44 35.03 -6.20
N PRO A 507 0.85 35.12 -6.59
CA PRO A 507 1.24 35.79 -7.84
C PRO A 507 0.41 35.29 -9.02
N HIS A 508 0.10 36.16 -9.96
CA HIS A 508 -0.77 35.80 -11.10
C HIS A 508 -0.20 34.64 -11.92
N SER A 509 1.14 34.55 -12.07
CA SER A 509 1.84 33.49 -12.78
C SER A 509 1.68 32.13 -12.12
N LEU A 510 1.42 32.10 -10.80
CA LEU A 510 1.26 30.86 -10.01
C LEU A 510 -0.20 30.46 -9.79
N ARG A 511 -1.17 31.30 -10.17
CA ARG A 511 -2.59 31.01 -10.00
C ARG A 511 -3.12 30.12 -11.10
N ARG A 512 -3.99 29.18 -10.72
CA ARG A 512 -4.80 28.45 -11.70
C ARG A 512 -5.86 29.35 -12.29
N THR A 513 -5.88 29.42 -13.62
CA THR A 513 -6.92 30.08 -14.41
C THR A 513 -7.70 29.12 -15.28
N SER A 514 -7.13 27.93 -15.54
CA SER A 514 -7.76 26.89 -16.36
C SER A 514 -8.89 26.18 -15.61
N PRO A 515 -9.97 25.81 -16.30
CA PRO A 515 -11.03 24.97 -15.75
C PRO A 515 -10.48 23.55 -15.46
N TYR A 516 -11.15 22.82 -14.58
CA TYR A 516 -10.88 21.43 -14.27
C TYR A 516 -12.16 20.71 -13.84
N LEU A 517 -12.19 19.39 -13.92
CA LEU A 517 -13.30 18.53 -13.55
C LEU A 517 -14.64 18.98 -14.15
N THR A 518 -14.61 19.34 -15.42
CA THR A 518 -15.80 19.84 -16.15
C THR A 518 -16.73 18.70 -16.56
N HIS A 519 -16.26 17.44 -16.51
CA HIS A 519 -17.07 16.28 -16.87
C HIS A 519 -18.28 16.13 -15.92
N PRO A 520 -19.47 15.74 -16.45
CA PRO A 520 -20.69 15.65 -15.65
C PRO A 520 -20.60 14.76 -14.40
N SER A 521 -19.73 13.73 -14.37
CA SER A 521 -19.54 12.90 -13.19
C SER A 521 -19.09 13.70 -11.96
N PHE A 522 -18.31 14.76 -12.13
CA PHE A 522 -17.83 15.63 -11.05
C PHE A 522 -18.77 16.78 -10.72
N ASN A 523 -19.90 16.90 -11.41
CA ASN A 523 -20.83 18.02 -11.29
C ASN A 523 -22.27 17.57 -10.99
N ARG A 524 -22.47 16.33 -10.55
CA ARG A 524 -23.80 15.75 -10.34
C ARG A 524 -24.03 15.14 -8.97
N TYR A 525 -23.08 14.41 -8.41
CA TYR A 525 -23.30 13.52 -7.27
C TYR A 525 -22.91 14.14 -5.93
N HIS A 526 -23.35 15.37 -5.66
CA HIS A 526 -22.96 16.16 -4.49
C HIS A 526 -23.84 15.95 -3.26
N SER A 527 -25.02 15.36 -3.40
CA SER A 527 -25.84 14.93 -2.25
C SER A 527 -25.51 13.51 -1.84
N GLU A 528 -25.64 13.20 -0.55
CA GLU A 528 -25.38 11.86 -0.01
C GLU A 528 -26.21 10.79 -0.74
N THR A 529 -27.50 11.06 -0.98
CA THR A 529 -28.40 10.13 -1.70
C THR A 529 -27.97 9.91 -3.15
N GLU A 530 -27.57 10.94 -3.87
CA GLU A 530 -27.11 10.82 -5.26
C GLU A 530 -25.79 10.06 -5.32
N MET A 531 -24.86 10.35 -4.40
CA MET A 531 -23.60 9.64 -4.30
C MET A 531 -23.81 8.14 -3.97
N LEU A 532 -24.67 7.82 -3.00
CA LEU A 532 -25.03 6.46 -2.66
C LEU A 532 -25.57 5.70 -3.87
N ARG A 533 -26.52 6.30 -4.60
CA ARG A 533 -27.09 5.70 -5.83
C ARG A 533 -26.05 5.52 -6.93
N TYR A 534 -25.11 6.44 -7.05
CA TYR A 534 -24.01 6.31 -8.00
C TYR A 534 -23.11 5.13 -7.67
N LEU A 535 -22.69 5.00 -6.42
CA LEU A 535 -21.88 3.88 -5.94
C LEU A 535 -22.56 2.52 -6.18
N TYR A 536 -23.84 2.39 -5.83
CA TYR A 536 -24.62 1.17 -6.07
C TYR A 536 -24.82 0.88 -7.57
N ARG A 537 -24.99 1.91 -8.39
CA ARG A 537 -25.07 1.73 -9.86
C ARG A 537 -23.76 1.21 -10.44
N LEU A 538 -22.62 1.68 -9.96
CA LEU A 538 -21.31 1.17 -10.37
C LEU A 538 -21.13 -0.27 -9.90
N GLN A 539 -21.38 -0.52 -8.62
CA GLN A 539 -21.28 -1.86 -8.03
C GLN A 539 -22.17 -2.88 -8.77
N GLY A 540 -23.36 -2.49 -9.16
CA GLY A 540 -24.32 -3.35 -9.88
C GLY A 540 -23.90 -3.72 -11.30
N LYS A 541 -22.87 -3.06 -11.86
CA LYS A 541 -22.25 -3.42 -13.15
C LYS A 541 -21.16 -4.49 -13.02
N ASP A 542 -20.80 -4.85 -11.79
CA ASP A 542 -19.66 -5.71 -11.49
C ASP A 542 -20.11 -6.99 -10.80
N LEU A 543 -19.38 -8.07 -11.01
CA LEU A 543 -19.43 -9.23 -10.13
C LEU A 543 -18.46 -9.06 -8.97
N SER A 544 -18.90 -9.46 -7.77
CA SER A 544 -18.09 -9.53 -6.57
C SER A 544 -18.34 -10.82 -5.81
N LEU A 545 -17.46 -11.20 -4.88
CA LEU A 545 -17.67 -12.40 -4.06
C LEU A 545 -18.81 -12.26 -3.04
N ALA A 546 -19.35 -11.06 -2.86
CA ALA A 546 -20.58 -10.85 -2.08
C ALA A 546 -21.85 -11.37 -2.78
N THR A 547 -21.81 -11.50 -4.11
CA THR A 547 -22.97 -11.86 -4.95
C THR A 547 -22.76 -13.05 -5.87
N ALA A 548 -21.51 -13.48 -6.06
CA ALA A 548 -21.17 -14.54 -7.03
C ALA A 548 -19.92 -15.31 -6.60
N MET A 549 -19.81 -16.55 -7.05
CA MET A 549 -18.55 -17.32 -7.01
C MET A 549 -17.76 -17.03 -8.27
N ILE A 550 -16.63 -16.36 -8.12
CA ILE A 550 -15.74 -16.00 -9.23
C ILE A 550 -14.48 -16.86 -9.13
N PRO A 551 -14.20 -17.75 -10.10
CA PRO A 551 -12.96 -18.50 -10.12
C PRO A 551 -11.81 -17.55 -10.51
N LEU A 552 -10.81 -17.44 -9.64
CA LEU A 552 -9.65 -16.57 -9.84
C LEU A 552 -8.37 -17.33 -9.57
N GLY A 553 -7.39 -17.20 -10.47
CA GLY A 553 -6.07 -17.84 -10.35
C GLY A 553 -5.11 -17.15 -9.39
N SER A 554 -5.56 -16.18 -8.59
CA SER A 554 -4.67 -15.37 -7.75
C SER A 554 -4.42 -15.91 -6.35
N CYS A 555 -5.02 -17.04 -5.95
CA CYS A 555 -4.95 -17.62 -4.60
C CYS A 555 -5.42 -16.65 -3.48
N THR A 556 -6.21 -15.64 -3.79
CA THR A 556 -6.57 -14.56 -2.85
C THR A 556 -7.80 -14.93 -2.03
N MET A 557 -7.72 -14.77 -0.72
CA MET A 557 -8.88 -14.77 0.16
C MET A 557 -9.53 -13.37 0.11
N LYS A 558 -10.53 -13.20 -0.74
CA LYS A 558 -11.13 -11.90 -1.02
C LYS A 558 -12.33 -11.57 -0.14
N LEU A 559 -13.08 -12.57 0.29
CA LEU A 559 -14.20 -12.42 1.19
C LEU A 559 -13.74 -12.67 2.63
N ASN A 560 -13.45 -11.59 3.32
CA ASN A 560 -12.93 -11.58 4.68
C ASN A 560 -14.04 -11.67 5.71
N ALA A 561 -13.70 -12.08 6.93
CA ALA A 561 -14.58 -11.88 8.06
C ALA A 561 -14.72 -10.38 8.39
N THR A 562 -15.91 -9.95 8.79
CA THR A 562 -16.15 -8.54 9.15
C THR A 562 -15.25 -8.10 10.30
N ALA A 563 -15.00 -8.98 11.27
CA ALA A 563 -14.12 -8.72 12.40
C ALA A 563 -12.68 -8.37 11.97
N GLU A 564 -12.20 -8.95 10.87
CA GLU A 564 -10.86 -8.66 10.32
C GLU A 564 -10.77 -7.25 9.73
N MET A 565 -11.89 -6.74 9.17
CA MET A 565 -11.93 -5.44 8.51
C MET A 565 -12.20 -4.27 9.47
N LEU A 566 -12.87 -4.49 10.59
CA LEU A 566 -13.25 -3.44 11.54
C LEU A 566 -12.09 -2.53 11.98
N PRO A 567 -10.88 -3.04 12.26
CA PRO A 567 -9.77 -2.22 12.75
C PRO A 567 -9.26 -1.16 11.77
N VAL A 568 -9.51 -1.33 10.48
CA VAL A 568 -8.98 -0.42 9.42
C VAL A 568 -9.52 1.01 9.57
N THR A 569 -10.70 1.16 10.16
CA THR A 569 -11.35 2.46 10.38
C THR A 569 -11.17 3.00 11.80
N TRP A 570 -10.43 2.32 12.66
CA TRP A 570 -10.15 2.83 13.99
C TRP A 570 -9.16 4.01 13.92
N PRO A 571 -9.45 5.13 14.60
CA PRO A 571 -8.59 6.30 14.57
C PRO A 571 -7.13 6.00 14.96
N GLU A 572 -6.93 5.12 15.93
CA GLU A 572 -5.64 4.72 16.45
C GLU A 572 -4.74 4.05 15.39
N PHE A 573 -5.33 3.43 14.37
CA PHE A 573 -4.61 2.91 13.20
C PHE A 573 -4.71 3.82 11.99
N GLY A 574 -5.83 4.51 11.79
CA GLY A 574 -6.09 5.32 10.60
C GLY A 574 -5.48 6.71 10.60
N GLN A 575 -5.29 7.34 11.77
CA GLN A 575 -4.96 8.77 11.85
C GLN A 575 -3.52 9.08 12.29
N LEU A 576 -2.65 8.09 12.47
CA LEU A 576 -1.24 8.33 12.75
C LEU A 576 -0.49 8.75 11.49
N HIS A 577 0.34 9.78 11.66
CA HIS A 577 1.27 10.21 10.61
C HIS A 577 2.47 9.24 10.54
N PRO A 578 2.98 8.85 9.33
CA PRO A 578 4.07 7.88 9.21
C PRO A 578 5.38 8.29 9.89
N PHE A 579 5.59 9.58 10.08
CA PHE A 579 6.75 10.13 10.75
C PHE A 579 6.43 10.71 12.13
N ALA A 580 5.33 10.28 12.75
CA ALA A 580 5.09 10.56 14.16
C ALA A 580 6.18 9.89 15.02
N PRO A 581 6.59 10.50 16.15
CA PRO A 581 7.53 9.88 17.08
C PRO A 581 7.13 8.45 17.45
N LEU A 582 8.11 7.54 17.52
CA LEU A 582 7.85 6.11 17.76
C LEU A 582 7.14 5.84 19.09
N GLU A 583 7.35 6.68 20.09
CA GLU A 583 6.67 6.60 21.38
C GLU A 583 5.15 6.86 21.28
N GLN A 584 4.70 7.48 20.20
CA GLN A 584 3.27 7.67 19.90
C GLN A 584 2.66 6.50 19.14
N ALA A 585 3.46 5.56 18.63
CA ALA A 585 3.05 4.45 17.78
C ALA A 585 3.32 3.08 18.41
N GLN A 586 3.30 2.97 19.75
CA GLN A 586 3.66 1.75 20.48
C GLN A 586 2.75 0.56 20.11
N GLY A 587 1.47 0.80 19.87
CA GLY A 587 0.55 -0.23 19.41
C GLY A 587 0.90 -0.77 18.02
N TYR A 588 1.38 0.08 17.12
CA TYR A 588 1.90 -0.37 15.83
C TYR A 588 3.22 -1.15 15.99
N GLN A 589 4.12 -0.71 16.86
CA GLN A 589 5.38 -1.42 17.11
C GLN A 589 5.12 -2.85 17.65
N GLN A 590 4.16 -2.99 18.55
CA GLN A 590 3.72 -4.30 19.03
C GLN A 590 3.12 -5.14 17.89
N LEU A 591 2.23 -4.57 17.10
CA LEU A 591 1.61 -5.24 15.94
C LEU A 591 2.67 -5.77 14.96
N PHE A 592 3.66 -4.94 14.63
CA PHE A 592 4.74 -5.31 13.73
C PHE A 592 5.58 -6.44 14.29
N THR A 593 5.98 -6.35 15.54
CA THR A 593 6.78 -7.40 16.22
C THR A 593 6.06 -8.74 16.24
N GLU A 594 4.75 -8.75 16.54
CA GLU A 594 3.96 -9.98 16.55
C GLU A 594 3.82 -10.56 15.13
N LEU A 595 3.53 -9.73 14.13
CA LEU A 595 3.44 -10.15 12.74
C LEU A 595 4.77 -10.68 12.19
N GLU A 596 5.87 -10.00 12.45
CA GLU A 596 7.21 -10.43 12.05
C GLU A 596 7.58 -11.78 12.68
N THR A 597 7.26 -11.96 13.97
CA THR A 597 7.46 -13.22 14.68
C THR A 597 6.64 -14.35 14.07
N TRP A 598 5.34 -14.13 13.83
CA TRP A 598 4.45 -15.14 13.28
C TRP A 598 4.79 -15.50 11.83
N LEU A 599 5.11 -14.51 11.00
CA LEU A 599 5.54 -14.73 9.63
C LEU A 599 6.91 -15.43 9.58
N GLY A 600 7.81 -15.11 10.52
CA GLY A 600 9.07 -15.81 10.69
C GLY A 600 8.88 -17.28 11.02
N GLU A 601 7.99 -17.60 11.97
CA GLU A 601 7.65 -19.00 12.30
C GLU A 601 7.03 -19.73 11.10
N ILE A 602 6.07 -19.13 10.42
CA ILE A 602 5.38 -19.72 9.25
C ILE A 602 6.36 -20.04 8.11
N THR A 603 7.36 -19.21 7.91
CA THR A 603 8.26 -19.30 6.76
C THR A 603 9.63 -19.91 7.09
N GLY A 604 10.00 -19.94 8.37
CA GLY A 604 11.32 -20.37 8.86
C GLY A 604 12.43 -19.33 8.68
N PHE A 605 12.12 -18.09 8.30
CA PHE A 605 13.09 -17.02 8.13
C PHE A 605 13.43 -16.34 9.46
N ALA A 606 14.67 -15.84 9.55
CA ALA A 606 15.21 -15.23 10.75
C ALA A 606 14.86 -13.73 10.85
N GLY A 607 14.60 -13.06 9.74
CA GLY A 607 14.22 -11.65 9.71
C GLY A 607 13.12 -11.41 8.70
N ILE A 608 12.16 -10.57 9.07
CA ILE A 608 11.05 -10.13 8.24
C ILE A 608 11.09 -8.61 8.09
N SER A 609 10.76 -8.09 6.92
CA SER A 609 10.54 -6.66 6.71
C SER A 609 9.14 -6.44 6.16
N LEU A 610 8.37 -5.59 6.83
CA LEU A 610 7.00 -5.21 6.43
C LEU A 610 6.96 -4.01 5.46
N ALA A 611 8.12 -3.43 5.13
CA ALA A 611 8.22 -2.23 4.31
C ALA A 611 7.63 -2.34 2.90
N PRO A 612 7.80 -3.44 2.13
CA PRO A 612 7.31 -3.48 0.77
C PRO A 612 5.78 -3.40 0.68
N ASN A 613 5.26 -2.41 -0.07
CA ASN A 613 3.84 -2.08 -0.19
C ASN A 613 3.12 -2.74 -1.38
N ALA A 614 3.73 -3.75 -1.98
CA ALA A 614 3.14 -4.63 -2.99
C ALA A 614 3.96 -5.91 -3.13
N GLY A 615 3.40 -7.00 -3.68
CA GLY A 615 4.15 -8.22 -3.97
C GLY A 615 5.34 -7.96 -4.90
N ALA A 616 5.12 -7.24 -6.00
CA ALA A 616 6.20 -6.84 -6.91
C ALA A 616 7.28 -5.97 -6.25
N GLN A 617 6.90 -5.16 -5.25
CA GLN A 617 7.87 -4.39 -4.45
C GLN A 617 8.65 -5.30 -3.49
N GLY A 618 8.01 -6.35 -2.96
CA GLY A 618 8.70 -7.41 -2.21
C GLY A 618 9.69 -8.19 -3.08
N GLU A 619 9.31 -8.51 -4.33
CA GLU A 619 10.24 -9.12 -5.29
C GLU A 619 11.48 -8.24 -5.49
N TYR A 620 11.25 -6.97 -5.76
CA TYR A 620 12.33 -6.00 -5.98
C TYR A 620 13.22 -5.85 -4.74
N ALA A 621 12.63 -5.66 -3.57
CA ALA A 621 13.36 -5.52 -2.31
C ALA A 621 14.19 -6.77 -1.99
N GLY A 622 13.64 -7.96 -2.15
CA GLY A 622 14.35 -9.20 -1.92
C GLY A 622 15.55 -9.41 -2.86
N LEU A 623 15.41 -9.02 -4.13
CA LEU A 623 16.54 -9.06 -5.08
C LEU A 623 17.61 -8.01 -4.77
N LEU A 624 17.21 -6.83 -4.27
CA LEU A 624 18.16 -5.83 -3.79
C LEU A 624 18.95 -6.32 -2.57
N VAL A 625 18.31 -7.02 -1.63
CA VAL A 625 18.98 -7.67 -0.49
C VAL A 625 20.03 -8.68 -0.98
N ILE A 626 19.70 -9.51 -1.95
CA ILE A 626 20.66 -10.45 -2.56
C ILE A 626 21.80 -9.70 -3.25
N ARG A 627 21.49 -8.65 -4.00
CA ARG A 627 22.50 -7.81 -4.66
C ARG A 627 23.44 -7.19 -3.66
N GLU A 628 22.93 -6.59 -2.58
CA GLU A 628 23.73 -5.95 -1.54
C GLU A 628 24.62 -6.97 -0.83
N TYR A 629 24.10 -8.16 -0.51
CA TYR A 629 24.89 -9.27 0.02
C TYR A 629 26.11 -9.56 -0.85
N HIS A 630 25.94 -9.68 -2.17
CA HIS A 630 27.06 -9.91 -3.07
C HIS A 630 28.02 -8.72 -3.14
N GLN A 631 27.52 -7.47 -3.13
CA GLN A 631 28.33 -6.26 -3.12
C GLN A 631 29.25 -6.20 -1.90
N GLN A 632 28.69 -6.42 -0.70
CA GLN A 632 29.46 -6.37 0.56
C GLN A 632 30.53 -7.47 0.67
N ARG A 633 30.40 -8.54 -0.10
CA ARG A 633 31.39 -9.60 -0.22
C ARG A 633 32.44 -9.37 -1.31
N GLY A 634 32.39 -8.24 -2.01
CA GLY A 634 33.25 -7.96 -3.16
C GLY A 634 32.87 -8.74 -4.42
N GLU A 635 31.70 -9.33 -4.45
CA GLU A 635 31.15 -10.15 -5.55
C GLU A 635 30.11 -9.36 -6.39
N GLY A 636 30.24 -8.04 -6.47
CA GLY A 636 29.31 -7.18 -7.23
C GLY A 636 29.23 -7.46 -8.73
N HIS A 637 30.11 -8.29 -9.25
CA HIS A 637 30.07 -8.83 -10.62
C HIS A 637 28.97 -9.88 -10.83
N ARG A 638 28.39 -10.44 -9.76
CA ARG A 638 27.26 -11.38 -9.81
C ARG A 638 25.98 -10.64 -10.14
N HIS A 639 25.44 -10.84 -11.32
CA HIS A 639 24.25 -10.15 -11.83
C HIS A 639 23.32 -11.04 -12.66
N VAL A 640 23.59 -12.32 -12.80
CA VAL A 640 22.73 -13.25 -13.54
C VAL A 640 21.65 -13.80 -12.59
N CYS A 641 20.41 -13.71 -13.02
CA CYS A 641 19.25 -14.31 -12.36
C CYS A 641 18.64 -15.40 -13.23
N LEU A 642 18.66 -16.64 -12.75
CA LEU A 642 17.97 -17.75 -13.40
C LEU A 642 16.50 -17.69 -13.08
N ILE A 643 15.62 -17.83 -14.06
CA ILE A 643 14.16 -17.76 -13.86
C ILE A 643 13.47 -18.87 -14.68
N PRO A 644 12.76 -19.81 -14.05
CA PRO A 644 11.98 -20.83 -14.76
C PRO A 644 10.91 -20.22 -15.66
N GLN A 645 10.63 -20.88 -16.77
CA GLN A 645 9.58 -20.45 -17.72
C GLN A 645 8.20 -20.42 -17.07
N SER A 646 7.98 -21.27 -16.05
CA SER A 646 6.76 -21.28 -15.22
C SER A 646 6.60 -20.06 -14.30
N ALA A 647 7.64 -19.20 -14.14
CA ALA A 647 7.56 -18.07 -13.22
C ALA A 647 6.57 -17.00 -13.69
N HIS A 648 5.96 -16.30 -12.72
CA HIS A 648 5.09 -15.15 -13.00
C HIS A 648 5.84 -14.06 -13.77
N GLY A 649 5.14 -13.30 -14.62
CA GLY A 649 5.72 -12.25 -15.43
C GLY A 649 6.39 -11.10 -14.65
N THR A 650 6.03 -10.90 -13.38
CA THR A 650 6.67 -9.90 -12.49
C THR A 650 8.10 -10.28 -12.14
N ASN A 651 8.44 -11.58 -12.03
CA ASN A 651 9.76 -12.02 -11.62
C ASN A 651 10.86 -11.53 -12.58
N PRO A 652 10.79 -11.76 -13.89
CA PRO A 652 11.80 -11.22 -14.81
C PRO A 652 11.82 -9.68 -14.85
N ALA A 653 10.66 -9.02 -14.72
CA ALA A 653 10.61 -7.56 -14.66
C ALA A 653 11.32 -7.02 -13.40
N SER A 654 11.10 -7.63 -12.24
CA SER A 654 11.76 -7.27 -10.98
C SER A 654 13.27 -7.52 -11.04
N ALA A 655 13.71 -8.61 -11.66
CA ALA A 655 15.13 -8.91 -11.85
C ALA A 655 15.84 -7.84 -12.70
N VAL A 656 15.24 -7.42 -13.81
CA VAL A 656 15.77 -6.34 -14.65
C VAL A 656 15.84 -5.02 -13.89
N MET A 657 14.80 -4.69 -13.09
CA MET A 657 14.79 -3.48 -12.26
C MET A 657 15.86 -3.50 -11.16
N ALA A 658 16.20 -4.68 -10.65
CA ALA A 658 17.31 -4.88 -9.72
C ALA A 658 18.69 -4.91 -10.41
N GLY A 659 18.76 -4.62 -11.71
CA GLY A 659 19.99 -4.58 -12.49
C GLY A 659 20.54 -5.96 -12.86
N MET A 660 19.71 -7.00 -12.80
CA MET A 660 20.10 -8.37 -13.10
C MET A 660 19.79 -8.75 -14.56
N THR A 661 20.59 -9.65 -15.10
CA THR A 661 20.37 -10.26 -16.41
C THR A 661 19.56 -11.55 -16.25
N VAL A 662 18.42 -11.60 -16.90
CA VAL A 662 17.52 -12.76 -16.84
C VAL A 662 18.02 -13.86 -17.78
N VAL A 663 18.17 -15.07 -17.24
CA VAL A 663 18.46 -16.29 -18.00
C VAL A 663 17.31 -17.29 -17.75
N PRO A 664 16.47 -17.59 -18.75
CA PRO A 664 15.34 -18.48 -18.56
C PRO A 664 15.80 -19.92 -18.40
N VAL A 665 15.15 -20.67 -17.48
CA VAL A 665 15.32 -22.12 -17.29
C VAL A 665 14.09 -22.83 -17.85
N VAL A 666 14.31 -23.91 -18.58
CA VAL A 666 13.25 -24.71 -19.21
C VAL A 666 12.48 -25.48 -18.15
N CYS A 667 11.19 -25.69 -18.38
CA CYS A 667 10.37 -26.66 -17.64
C CYS A 667 10.09 -27.86 -18.53
N ASP A 668 9.94 -29.05 -17.89
CA ASP A 668 9.53 -30.27 -18.59
C ASP A 668 8.03 -30.22 -18.97
N HIS A 669 7.53 -31.29 -19.57
CA HIS A 669 6.14 -31.40 -20.02
C HIS A 669 5.12 -31.50 -18.87
N GLU A 670 5.58 -31.84 -17.66
CA GLU A 670 4.77 -31.87 -16.43
C GLU A 670 4.80 -30.54 -15.67
N GLY A 671 5.59 -29.58 -16.15
CA GLY A 671 5.74 -28.25 -15.55
C GLY A 671 6.79 -28.14 -14.46
N ASN A 672 7.59 -29.20 -14.25
CA ASN A 672 8.72 -29.15 -13.33
C ASN A 672 9.93 -28.43 -13.96
N ILE A 673 10.80 -27.90 -13.13
CA ILE A 673 12.07 -27.31 -13.58
C ILE A 673 13.00 -28.42 -14.08
N ASP A 674 13.47 -28.28 -15.32
CA ASP A 674 14.47 -29.19 -15.90
C ASP A 674 15.81 -29.04 -15.17
N LEU A 675 16.15 -30.04 -14.33
CA LEU A 675 17.38 -30.05 -13.52
C LEU A 675 18.65 -30.08 -14.39
N VAL A 676 18.59 -30.68 -15.59
CA VAL A 676 19.75 -30.76 -16.49
C VAL A 676 20.03 -29.38 -17.06
N ASP A 677 19.00 -28.67 -17.54
CA ASP A 677 19.11 -27.32 -18.04
C ASP A 677 19.52 -26.33 -16.93
N LEU A 678 18.90 -26.46 -15.73
CA LEU A 678 19.26 -25.64 -14.58
C LEU A 678 20.75 -25.79 -14.23
N LYS A 679 21.23 -27.02 -14.12
CA LYS A 679 22.64 -27.30 -13.79
C LYS A 679 23.58 -26.74 -14.86
N ALA A 680 23.30 -27.00 -16.13
CA ALA A 680 24.11 -26.48 -17.23
C ALA A 680 24.20 -24.96 -17.25
N LYS A 681 23.08 -24.26 -16.95
CA LYS A 681 23.05 -22.79 -16.87
C LYS A 681 23.75 -22.26 -15.63
N ALA A 682 23.59 -22.91 -14.48
CA ALA A 682 24.30 -22.56 -13.26
C ALA A 682 25.82 -22.70 -13.42
N GLU A 683 26.28 -23.79 -14.00
CA GLU A 683 27.70 -24.01 -14.35
C GLU A 683 28.22 -22.97 -15.33
N LYS A 684 27.50 -22.72 -16.42
CA LYS A 684 27.85 -21.74 -17.46
C LYS A 684 28.02 -20.31 -16.87
N HIS A 685 27.19 -19.95 -15.92
CA HIS A 685 27.16 -18.60 -15.35
C HIS A 685 27.73 -18.52 -13.92
N GLN A 686 28.45 -19.56 -13.44
CA GLN A 686 28.88 -19.69 -12.05
C GLN A 686 29.61 -18.46 -11.47
N GLU A 687 30.39 -17.76 -12.28
CA GLU A 687 31.12 -16.55 -11.83
C GLU A 687 30.18 -15.34 -11.69
N HIS A 688 29.07 -15.32 -12.43
CA HIS A 688 28.13 -14.19 -12.49
C HIS A 688 26.76 -14.51 -11.87
N LEU A 689 26.53 -15.73 -11.40
CA LEU A 689 25.25 -16.17 -10.87
C LEU A 689 24.96 -15.45 -9.53
N ALA A 690 23.96 -14.59 -9.54
CA ALA A 690 23.48 -13.88 -8.36
C ALA A 690 22.33 -14.63 -7.68
N ALA A 691 21.32 -15.05 -8.46
CA ALA A 691 20.11 -15.62 -7.90
C ALA A 691 19.41 -16.61 -8.85
N LEU A 692 18.58 -17.46 -8.25
CA LEU A 692 17.44 -18.11 -8.90
C LEU A 692 16.16 -17.48 -8.31
N MET A 693 15.20 -17.10 -9.16
CA MET A 693 13.84 -16.80 -8.71
C MET A 693 12.93 -17.99 -9.04
N VAL A 694 12.35 -18.59 -8.03
CA VAL A 694 11.41 -19.72 -8.17
C VAL A 694 10.09 -19.42 -7.49
N THR A 695 8.96 -19.70 -8.16
CA THR A 695 7.62 -19.69 -7.55
C THR A 695 7.32 -21.08 -7.00
N TYR A 696 6.92 -21.19 -5.73
CA TYR A 696 6.69 -22.48 -5.10
C TYR A 696 5.43 -22.48 -4.21
N PRO A 697 4.51 -23.47 -4.38
CA PRO A 697 4.37 -24.30 -5.59
C PRO A 697 4.32 -23.45 -6.85
N SER A 698 4.66 -24.05 -8.01
CA SER A 698 4.78 -23.31 -9.27
C SER A 698 3.45 -22.69 -9.70
N THR A 699 3.48 -21.77 -10.68
CA THR A 699 2.25 -21.19 -11.27
C THR A 699 1.38 -22.25 -11.98
N HIS A 700 1.94 -23.41 -12.28
CA HIS A 700 1.20 -24.56 -12.79
C HIS A 700 0.57 -25.43 -11.71
N GLY A 701 0.75 -25.06 -10.41
CA GLY A 701 0.24 -25.84 -9.27
C GLY A 701 1.10 -27.05 -8.89
N VAL A 702 2.35 -27.12 -9.37
CA VAL A 702 3.25 -28.23 -9.12
C VAL A 702 4.07 -28.01 -7.85
N PHE A 703 4.03 -28.98 -6.93
CA PHE A 703 5.01 -29.11 -5.87
C PHE A 703 6.24 -29.83 -6.42
N GLU A 704 7.28 -29.09 -6.75
CA GLU A 704 8.55 -29.62 -7.22
C GLU A 704 9.18 -30.57 -6.18
N ALA A 705 9.20 -31.86 -6.45
CA ALA A 705 9.82 -32.85 -5.52
C ALA A 705 11.32 -32.61 -5.33
N GLY A 706 11.99 -32.10 -6.36
CA GLY A 706 13.41 -31.77 -6.39
C GLY A 706 13.80 -30.41 -5.87
N ILE A 707 12.92 -29.68 -5.15
CA ILE A 707 13.19 -28.28 -4.74
C ILE A 707 14.48 -28.13 -3.94
N LYS A 708 14.81 -29.10 -3.08
CA LYS A 708 16.08 -29.07 -2.33
C LYS A 708 17.30 -29.19 -3.24
N ASP A 709 17.22 -30.05 -4.27
CA ASP A 709 18.29 -30.21 -5.25
C ASP A 709 18.44 -28.93 -6.12
N ILE A 710 17.33 -28.32 -6.49
CA ILE A 710 17.30 -27.03 -7.18
C ILE A 710 18.06 -25.98 -6.35
N CYS A 711 17.71 -25.83 -5.08
CA CYS A 711 18.39 -24.90 -4.17
C CYS A 711 19.89 -25.23 -4.05
N ALA A 712 20.22 -26.51 -3.85
CA ALA A 712 21.60 -26.97 -3.71
C ALA A 712 22.45 -26.76 -4.98
N ILE A 713 21.88 -26.87 -6.17
CA ILE A 713 22.56 -26.55 -7.43
C ILE A 713 22.94 -25.06 -7.45
N VAL A 714 22.00 -24.17 -7.14
CA VAL A 714 22.23 -22.72 -7.16
C VAL A 714 23.30 -22.32 -6.13
N HIS A 715 23.18 -22.81 -4.89
CA HIS A 715 24.14 -22.50 -3.83
C HIS A 715 25.57 -22.98 -4.15
N ARG A 716 25.72 -24.16 -4.77
CA ARG A 716 27.04 -24.66 -5.18
C ARG A 716 27.76 -23.76 -6.17
N HIS A 717 27.01 -22.99 -6.96
CA HIS A 717 27.53 -22.03 -7.93
C HIS A 717 27.53 -20.59 -7.42
N GLY A 718 27.35 -20.39 -6.09
CA GLY A 718 27.45 -19.09 -5.40
C GLY A 718 26.23 -18.19 -5.51
N GLY A 719 25.14 -18.62 -6.14
CA GLY A 719 23.87 -17.87 -6.21
C GLY A 719 23.03 -18.04 -4.96
N GLN A 720 22.06 -17.14 -4.76
CA GLN A 720 21.04 -17.18 -3.72
C GLN A 720 19.69 -17.63 -4.30
N VAL A 721 18.85 -18.27 -3.49
CA VAL A 721 17.52 -18.72 -3.90
C VAL A 721 16.46 -17.73 -3.39
N TYR A 722 15.86 -17.02 -4.32
CA TYR A 722 14.69 -16.20 -4.08
C TYR A 722 13.42 -17.01 -4.38
N MET A 723 12.53 -17.15 -3.38
CA MET A 723 11.24 -17.82 -3.55
C MET A 723 10.11 -16.79 -3.67
N ASP A 724 9.34 -16.87 -4.74
CA ASP A 724 8.07 -16.17 -4.88
C ASP A 724 7.00 -16.87 -4.02
N GLY A 725 6.61 -16.24 -2.92
CA GLY A 725 5.63 -16.76 -1.95
C GLY A 725 4.18 -16.43 -2.29
N ALA A 726 3.87 -16.13 -3.56
CA ALA A 726 2.49 -15.85 -3.99
C ALA A 726 1.52 -17.00 -3.73
N ASN A 727 2.02 -18.26 -3.72
CA ASN A 727 1.25 -19.48 -3.48
C ASN A 727 1.42 -20.03 -2.05
N MET A 728 1.72 -19.18 -1.08
CA MET A 728 1.95 -19.58 0.32
C MET A 728 0.77 -20.30 0.97
N ASN A 729 -0.44 -20.10 0.48
CA ASN A 729 -1.66 -20.77 0.93
C ASN A 729 -1.63 -22.31 0.77
N ALA A 730 -0.69 -22.87 -0.01
CA ALA A 730 -0.47 -24.30 -0.11
C ALA A 730 0.65 -24.80 0.83
N GLN A 731 1.29 -23.95 1.61
CA GLN A 731 2.48 -24.27 2.40
C GLN A 731 2.28 -24.07 3.90
N VAL A 732 1.44 -23.13 4.33
CA VAL A 732 1.30 -22.74 5.75
C VAL A 732 0.99 -23.95 6.61
N GLY A 733 1.87 -24.24 7.59
CA GLY A 733 1.75 -25.37 8.50
C GLY A 733 2.16 -26.73 7.92
N LEU A 734 2.45 -26.81 6.62
CA LEU A 734 2.85 -28.06 5.95
C LEU A 734 4.34 -28.09 5.59
N CYS A 735 4.89 -26.97 5.16
CA CYS A 735 6.33 -26.82 4.89
C CYS A 735 6.76 -25.36 5.03
N ARG A 736 8.05 -25.08 5.19
CA ARG A 736 8.60 -23.74 5.37
C ARG A 736 9.69 -23.46 4.32
N PRO A 737 9.59 -22.32 3.60
CA PRO A 737 10.55 -21.95 2.56
C PRO A 737 12.02 -22.00 2.98
N ALA A 738 12.36 -21.47 4.14
CA ALA A 738 13.72 -21.45 4.62
C ALA A 738 14.29 -22.87 4.87
N ASP A 739 13.44 -23.83 5.27
CA ASP A 739 13.87 -25.19 5.62
C ASP A 739 14.26 -26.02 4.37
N PHE A 740 13.65 -25.74 3.21
CA PHE A 740 14.01 -26.45 1.99
C PHE A 740 15.05 -25.74 1.12
N GLY A 741 15.53 -24.56 1.54
CA GLY A 741 16.69 -23.93 0.94
C GLY A 741 16.49 -22.54 0.34
N ALA A 742 15.30 -21.94 0.44
CA ALA A 742 15.11 -20.55 0.05
C ALA A 742 15.88 -19.59 0.99
N ASP A 743 16.51 -18.59 0.43
CA ASP A 743 17.30 -17.58 1.19
C ASP A 743 16.52 -16.31 1.42
N VAL A 744 15.66 -15.96 0.47
CA VAL A 744 14.73 -14.83 0.51
C VAL A 744 13.36 -15.30 0.01
N CYS A 745 12.29 -14.79 0.61
CA CYS A 745 10.93 -15.00 0.13
C CYS A 745 10.13 -13.72 0.30
N HIS A 746 9.32 -13.31 -0.69
CA HIS A 746 8.27 -12.35 -0.43
C HIS A 746 6.94 -13.05 -0.13
N LEU A 747 6.12 -12.39 0.65
CA LEU A 747 4.78 -12.84 1.01
C LEU A 747 3.74 -11.87 0.47
N ASN A 748 2.63 -12.42 -0.04
CA ASN A 748 1.49 -11.60 -0.41
C ASN A 748 0.42 -11.74 0.69
N LEU A 749 0.41 -10.83 1.68
CA LEU A 749 -0.61 -10.88 2.74
C LEU A 749 -2.02 -10.67 2.18
N HIS A 750 -2.12 -9.99 1.04
CA HIS A 750 -3.37 -9.83 0.27
C HIS A 750 -3.76 -11.08 -0.56
N LYS A 751 -3.08 -12.22 -0.35
CA LYS A 751 -3.45 -13.53 -0.92
C LYS A 751 -3.73 -14.55 0.18
N THR A 752 -2.74 -14.87 0.99
CA THR A 752 -2.79 -15.96 1.98
C THR A 752 -3.30 -15.50 3.35
N PHE A 753 -3.17 -14.21 3.69
CA PHE A 753 -3.44 -13.68 5.03
C PHE A 753 -4.52 -12.59 5.05
N CYS A 754 -5.58 -12.79 4.29
CA CYS A 754 -6.86 -12.09 4.31
C CYS A 754 -6.88 -10.60 3.93
N ILE A 755 -5.80 -9.92 3.64
CA ILE A 755 -5.91 -8.54 3.18
C ILE A 755 -6.66 -8.50 1.85
N PRO A 756 -7.76 -7.73 1.71
CA PRO A 756 -8.56 -7.69 0.49
C PRO A 756 -7.77 -7.12 -0.68
N HIS A 757 -8.06 -7.61 -1.88
CA HIS A 757 -7.34 -7.17 -3.08
C HIS A 757 -7.88 -5.84 -3.67
N GLY A 758 -9.07 -5.41 -3.27
CA GLY A 758 -9.66 -4.10 -3.56
C GLY A 758 -9.64 -3.69 -5.03
N GLY A 759 -9.98 -4.59 -5.93
CA GLY A 759 -9.96 -4.31 -7.37
C GLY A 759 -8.57 -4.34 -8.02
N GLY A 760 -7.53 -4.69 -7.26
CA GLY A 760 -6.14 -4.72 -7.68
C GLY A 760 -5.16 -4.34 -6.57
N GLY A 761 -5.62 -3.89 -5.45
CA GLY A 761 -4.97 -3.48 -4.20
C GLY A 761 -6.02 -2.87 -3.28
N PRO A 762 -5.85 -2.86 -1.94
CA PRO A 762 -4.60 -2.67 -1.17
C PRO A 762 -3.61 -3.83 -1.29
N GLY A 763 -2.35 -3.48 -1.55
CA GLY A 763 -1.24 -4.42 -1.65
C GLY A 763 -0.25 -4.26 -0.49
N VAL A 764 0.36 -5.38 -0.12
CA VAL A 764 1.48 -5.44 0.81
C VAL A 764 2.29 -6.69 0.49
N GLY A 765 3.60 -6.62 0.61
CA GLY A 765 4.49 -7.69 0.20
C GLY A 765 5.72 -7.84 1.10
N PRO A 766 5.56 -8.23 2.39
CA PRO A 766 6.70 -8.45 3.27
C PRO A 766 7.71 -9.39 2.67
N ILE A 767 8.98 -9.19 3.02
CA ILE A 767 10.06 -10.14 2.69
C ILE A 767 10.58 -10.80 3.95
N GLY A 768 10.85 -12.12 3.84
CA GLY A 768 11.54 -12.90 4.83
C GLY A 768 12.92 -13.32 4.32
N VAL A 769 13.94 -13.30 5.20
CA VAL A 769 15.32 -13.60 4.83
C VAL A 769 16.01 -14.48 5.86
N LYS A 770 17.01 -15.27 5.43
CA LYS A 770 17.88 -16.02 6.32
C LYS A 770 18.78 -15.11 7.16
N THR A 771 19.31 -15.63 8.28
CA THR A 771 20.08 -14.88 9.28
C THR A 771 21.19 -14.04 8.67
N TYR A 772 21.95 -14.55 7.72
CA TYR A 772 23.08 -13.83 7.11
C TYR A 772 22.66 -12.70 6.16
N LEU A 773 21.38 -12.61 5.80
CA LEU A 773 20.80 -11.55 4.97
C LEU A 773 20.07 -10.49 5.80
N VAL A 774 19.80 -10.73 7.08
CA VAL A 774 19.14 -9.76 7.98
C VAL A 774 19.80 -8.39 8.00
N PRO A 775 21.16 -8.28 8.00
CA PRO A 775 21.82 -6.97 7.98
C PRO A 775 21.45 -6.10 6.77
N TYR A 776 20.95 -6.68 5.68
CA TYR A 776 20.67 -6.01 4.42
C TYR A 776 19.18 -5.69 4.20
N LEU A 777 18.30 -5.97 5.17
CA LEU A 777 16.88 -5.63 5.08
C LEU A 777 16.65 -4.14 4.83
N PRO A 778 15.58 -3.76 4.09
CA PRO A 778 15.28 -2.38 3.74
C PRO A 778 15.24 -1.46 4.96
N GLY A 779 16.03 -0.38 4.91
CA GLY A 779 16.02 0.68 5.90
C GLY A 779 15.16 1.88 5.49
N HIS A 780 15.18 2.93 6.33
CA HIS A 780 14.51 4.19 6.03
C HIS A 780 15.28 5.36 6.65
N GLY A 781 15.71 6.32 5.83
CA GLY A 781 16.61 7.41 6.27
C GLY A 781 15.99 8.43 7.22
N LEU A 782 14.67 8.41 7.42
CA LEU A 782 13.96 9.35 8.30
C LEU A 782 13.49 8.73 9.62
N VAL A 783 13.61 7.43 9.79
CA VAL A 783 13.16 6.72 11.00
C VAL A 783 14.23 5.71 11.41
N ASP A 784 14.79 5.93 12.58
CA ASP A 784 15.81 5.05 13.14
C ASP A 784 15.20 3.68 13.53
N GLY A 785 16.03 2.64 13.46
CA GLY A 785 15.65 1.29 13.88
C GLY A 785 14.81 0.51 12.86
N VAL A 786 14.58 1.05 11.67
CA VAL A 786 13.96 0.32 10.55
C VAL A 786 15.04 -0.35 9.70
N GLY A 787 14.89 -1.64 9.45
CA GLY A 787 15.78 -2.42 8.58
C GLY A 787 17.05 -2.94 9.23
N GLY A 788 17.98 -3.42 8.39
CA GLY A 788 19.24 -3.99 8.81
C GLY A 788 20.35 -2.96 8.98
N ALA A 789 21.39 -3.30 9.73
CA ALA A 789 22.53 -2.40 10.02
C ALA A 789 23.32 -1.98 8.76
N GLN A 790 23.24 -2.74 7.69
CA GLN A 790 23.82 -2.46 6.36
C GLN A 790 22.72 -2.48 5.30
N GLY A 791 21.52 -2.06 5.70
CA GLY A 791 20.32 -2.20 4.91
C GLY A 791 20.41 -1.48 3.56
N ILE A 792 19.74 -2.06 2.58
CA ILE A 792 19.40 -1.33 1.36
C ILE A 792 18.55 -0.10 1.75
N GLY A 793 18.59 0.95 0.96
CA GLY A 793 17.85 2.17 1.23
C GLY A 793 16.32 1.96 1.23
N ALA A 794 15.58 3.05 1.40
CA ALA A 794 14.11 3.01 1.41
C ALA A 794 13.54 2.46 0.10
N VAL A 795 12.67 1.46 0.20
CA VAL A 795 11.96 0.88 -0.96
C VAL A 795 10.54 1.45 -1.11
N THR A 796 10.06 2.16 -0.09
CA THR A 796 8.75 2.81 -0.02
C THR A 796 8.89 4.17 0.66
N ALA A 797 7.95 5.09 0.38
CA ALA A 797 7.96 6.42 0.97
C ALA A 797 7.69 6.40 2.49
N ALA A 798 6.89 5.47 2.99
CA ALA A 798 6.65 5.27 4.42
C ALA A 798 7.47 4.08 4.96
N PRO A 799 7.94 4.15 6.21
CA PRO A 799 8.84 3.12 6.78
C PRO A 799 8.29 1.70 6.77
N TRP A 800 6.99 1.55 7.02
CA TRP A 800 6.28 0.26 7.04
C TRP A 800 5.24 0.12 5.91
N GLY A 801 5.42 0.85 4.84
CA GLY A 801 4.63 0.75 3.62
C GLY A 801 3.12 0.86 3.85
N SER A 802 2.41 -0.25 3.81
CA SER A 802 0.94 -0.31 3.95
C SER A 802 0.50 -0.67 5.38
N ALA A 803 0.91 0.09 6.38
CA ALA A 803 0.77 -0.25 7.80
C ALA A 803 -0.69 -0.44 8.27
N SER A 804 -1.63 0.41 7.82
CA SER A 804 -3.01 0.39 8.36
C SER A 804 -3.85 -0.83 8.00
N ILE A 805 -3.39 -1.65 7.05
CA ILE A 805 -4.07 -2.89 6.67
C ILE A 805 -3.45 -4.14 7.31
N LEU A 806 -2.31 -4.02 7.99
CA LEU A 806 -1.68 -5.12 8.70
C LEU A 806 -2.55 -5.69 9.85
N PRO A 807 -3.38 -4.89 10.55
CA PRO A 807 -4.35 -5.42 11.50
C PRO A 807 -5.25 -6.52 10.95
N ILE A 808 -5.57 -6.49 9.65
CA ILE A 808 -6.39 -7.53 8.99
C ILE A 808 -5.68 -8.90 9.06
N SER A 809 -4.41 -8.95 8.68
CA SER A 809 -3.63 -10.20 8.75
C SER A 809 -3.39 -10.64 10.19
N TRP A 810 -3.19 -9.69 11.11
CA TRP A 810 -3.05 -9.99 12.53
C TRP A 810 -4.34 -10.64 13.07
N MET A 811 -5.51 -10.05 12.80
CA MET A 811 -6.82 -10.60 13.19
C MET A 811 -7.04 -11.99 12.61
N TYR A 812 -6.77 -12.18 11.33
CA TYR A 812 -6.88 -13.48 10.69
C TYR A 812 -6.02 -14.55 11.38
N MET A 813 -4.72 -14.27 11.57
CA MET A 813 -3.81 -15.22 12.20
C MET A 813 -4.14 -15.48 13.66
N ALA A 814 -4.53 -14.42 14.40
CA ALA A 814 -4.94 -14.54 15.80
C ALA A 814 -6.22 -15.38 15.98
N MET A 815 -7.21 -15.24 15.09
CA MET A 815 -8.46 -16.02 15.18
C MET A 815 -8.31 -17.45 14.67
N MET A 816 -7.49 -17.66 13.63
CA MET A 816 -7.22 -19.00 13.09
C MET A 816 -6.33 -19.83 14.02
N GLY A 817 -5.30 -19.21 14.59
CA GLY A 817 -4.28 -19.88 15.40
C GLY A 817 -3.53 -20.96 14.63
N THR A 818 -2.62 -21.66 15.31
CA THR A 818 -1.79 -22.73 14.73
C THR A 818 -2.60 -23.74 13.91
N ARG A 819 -3.65 -24.30 14.51
CA ARG A 819 -4.44 -25.38 13.88
C ARG A 819 -5.34 -24.88 12.76
N GLY A 820 -5.91 -23.68 12.89
CA GLY A 820 -6.78 -23.11 11.87
C GLY A 820 -6.00 -22.75 10.61
N LEU A 821 -4.80 -22.16 10.73
CA LEU A 821 -3.95 -21.82 9.61
C LEU A 821 -3.53 -23.07 8.81
N GLN A 822 -3.10 -24.14 9.52
CA GLN A 822 -2.79 -25.41 8.86
C GLN A 822 -4.03 -25.99 8.18
N ARG A 823 -5.18 -25.97 8.86
CA ARG A 823 -6.44 -26.49 8.31
C ARG A 823 -6.90 -25.73 7.06
N ALA A 824 -6.69 -24.42 7.02
CA ALA A 824 -6.99 -23.63 5.83
C ALA A 824 -6.18 -24.11 4.61
N THR A 825 -4.89 -24.39 4.81
CA THR A 825 -4.01 -24.94 3.77
C THR A 825 -4.47 -26.34 3.31
N GLU A 826 -4.77 -27.23 4.25
CA GLU A 826 -5.26 -28.60 3.96
C GLU A 826 -6.56 -28.56 3.15
N VAL A 827 -7.51 -27.70 3.53
CA VAL A 827 -8.78 -27.52 2.83
C VAL A 827 -8.59 -26.89 1.45
N ALA A 828 -7.66 -25.96 1.29
CA ALA A 828 -7.34 -25.36 -0.01
C ALA A 828 -6.81 -26.42 -1.00
N ILE A 829 -5.93 -27.30 -0.54
CA ILE A 829 -5.41 -28.44 -1.32
C ILE A 829 -6.56 -29.42 -1.67
N LEU A 830 -7.39 -29.76 -0.69
CA LEU A 830 -8.55 -30.63 -0.92
C LEU A 830 -9.49 -30.05 -1.97
N ASN A 831 -9.87 -28.79 -1.83
CA ASN A 831 -10.79 -28.12 -2.76
C ASN A 831 -10.26 -28.11 -4.19
N ALA A 832 -8.97 -27.80 -4.38
CA ALA A 832 -8.33 -27.78 -5.69
C ALA A 832 -8.36 -29.18 -6.36
N ASN A 833 -7.96 -30.21 -5.62
CA ASN A 833 -7.96 -31.57 -6.12
C ASN A 833 -9.39 -32.09 -6.40
N TYR A 834 -10.34 -31.78 -5.53
CA TYR A 834 -11.74 -32.18 -5.72
C TYR A 834 -12.36 -31.48 -6.94
N LEU A 835 -12.11 -30.19 -7.15
CA LEU A 835 -12.55 -29.47 -8.36
C LEU A 835 -11.95 -30.11 -9.63
N ALA A 836 -10.64 -30.37 -9.64
CA ALA A 836 -9.98 -31.04 -10.76
C ALA A 836 -10.61 -32.41 -11.06
N HIS A 837 -10.84 -33.23 -10.01
CA HIS A 837 -11.49 -34.54 -10.15
C HIS A 837 -12.91 -34.42 -10.71
N ARG A 838 -13.71 -33.46 -10.23
CA ARG A 838 -15.09 -33.28 -10.68
C ARG A 838 -15.18 -32.76 -12.11
N LEU A 839 -14.20 -31.97 -12.56
CA LEU A 839 -14.17 -31.40 -13.91
C LEU A 839 -13.50 -32.34 -14.94
N ALA A 840 -12.75 -33.36 -14.51
CA ALA A 840 -12.06 -34.28 -15.41
C ALA A 840 -13.01 -35.11 -16.30
N GLY A 841 -14.30 -35.18 -15.97
CA GLY A 841 -15.34 -35.84 -16.78
C GLY A 841 -16.07 -34.93 -17.78
N HIS A 842 -15.72 -33.64 -17.81
CA HIS A 842 -16.30 -32.61 -18.67
C HIS A 842 -15.25 -32.02 -19.62
#